data_23091c1ac1c53cbf824c9d6572334deb
#
_entry.id   23091c1ac1c53cbf824c9d6572334deb
#
_cell.length_a   1.000
_cell.length_b   1.000
_cell.length_c   1.000
_cell.angle_alpha   90.00
_cell.angle_beta   90.00
_cell.angle_gamma   90.00
#
_symmetry.space_group_name_H-M   'P 1'
#
loop_
_entity.id
_entity.type
_entity.pdbx_description
1 polymer ?
#
loop_
_entity_poly.entity_id
_entity_poly.type
_entity_poly.pdbx_seq_one_letter_code
_entity_poly.pdbx_strand_id
1 'polypeptide(L)'
;MKKHPYITAILIATLLAIVVWLCVPKEYTAVTKISDEYQETDLAIGLSKIQANIKEAIGSANNGINDMETYCKVLKTEDFARSISHKQVPNKGVTYGEYLAEKDTIEIIQAHINYNYSSKHETLTIGFSDNDPVIAAQMLDSVTAELQTVITRSRRQVIEAAIKNAEKELSKASQLYKMAQKEYASFTDSHFSTTSKSVSEKKHAIQRDLTLAQSLYEKAVKQYSRQIALKQRTYHSFTIIQSNTVPTNRNDHFANFLFAFVIIGLFATTAFRQYSLKKKNDTLSLEMGDFFSPWSLTFAIWGGLFIMYFLQGTLDPIGPLFITNFLLWIGTFIPASLLTFILTKDESKAKPVWRGKSIDVNMNLFYVILIVSLLFTILYAKRIYEIVSQFDTENLLYNIRLYTIYKTESPGILILTQGINFSLFLTAIWLYPKISKWTIVLIVAINLLLEFSMMEKSGILIMTLSTLFVLYEKQAIKIRSIGLTLLSIIVLFFFFNMSKESQDQDSVDFIDFLGIYVTSPIVAFEKLQITITNGWGVNTFNDVFPYLRYLGIHLESIERLQDFVYVPVPTNVYTIMQPFYNDFGSKGVAVFGILYGWGAGYVYRKFYDGSSTYKCIYTFLIEVIIIQFYNENLLQQFHIVLETFFFVVLLTATSHKKITKETANEVI
;
A
#
# COMPACT_ATOMS: atom_id res chain seq x y z
N MET A 1 -31.10 -29.27 12.09
CA MET A 1 -29.89 -28.62 12.59
C MET A 1 -28.65 -29.50 12.50
N LYS A 2 -28.65 -30.82 12.74
CA LYS A 2 -27.44 -31.69 12.66
C LYS A 2 -26.92 -31.96 11.23
N LYS A 3 -27.69 -31.75 10.17
CA LYS A 3 -27.27 -32.09 8.78
C LYS A 3 -26.41 -31.04 8.08
N HIS A 4 -26.53 -29.74 8.45
CA HIS A 4 -25.82 -28.63 7.77
C HIS A 4 -25.29 -27.58 8.77
N PRO A 5 -24.25 -27.88 9.55
CA PRO A 5 -23.79 -27.01 10.63
C PRO A 5 -23.30 -25.63 10.14
N TYR A 6 -22.70 -25.55 8.94
CA TYR A 6 -22.26 -24.29 8.36
C TYR A 6 -23.41 -23.37 7.94
N ILE A 7 -24.50 -23.93 7.38
CA ILE A 7 -25.69 -23.15 7.04
C ILE A 7 -26.34 -22.57 8.30
N THR A 8 -26.41 -23.36 9.37
CA THR A 8 -26.92 -22.88 10.68
C THR A 8 -26.04 -21.79 11.26
N ALA A 9 -24.70 -21.90 11.13
CA ALA A 9 -23.78 -20.88 11.60
C ALA A 9 -23.96 -19.57 10.83
N ILE A 10 -24.09 -19.62 9.51
CA ILE A 10 -24.35 -18.44 8.67
C ILE A 10 -25.68 -17.78 9.06
N LEU A 11 -26.76 -18.55 9.25
CA LEU A 11 -28.04 -18.01 9.67
C LEU A 11 -27.99 -17.33 11.04
N ILE A 12 -27.29 -17.93 12.02
CA ILE A 12 -27.10 -17.33 13.34
C ILE A 12 -26.25 -16.05 13.23
N ALA A 13 -25.18 -16.09 12.45
CA ALA A 13 -24.32 -14.95 12.19
C ALA A 13 -25.10 -13.78 11.56
N THR A 14 -25.96 -14.08 10.57
CA THR A 14 -26.82 -13.09 9.94
C THR A 14 -27.80 -12.47 10.93
N LEU A 15 -28.41 -13.30 11.79
CA LEU A 15 -29.32 -12.82 12.81
C LEU A 15 -28.60 -11.89 13.82
N LEU A 16 -27.40 -12.28 14.28
CA LEU A 16 -26.60 -11.46 15.17
C LEU A 16 -26.18 -10.14 14.50
N ALA A 17 -25.80 -10.17 13.23
CA ALA A 17 -25.48 -8.97 12.46
C ALA A 17 -26.67 -8.00 12.40
N ILE A 18 -27.89 -8.51 12.16
CA ILE A 18 -29.11 -7.71 12.16
C ILE A 18 -29.36 -7.08 13.53
N VAL A 19 -29.24 -7.87 14.62
CA VAL A 19 -29.45 -7.35 15.99
C VAL A 19 -28.47 -6.23 16.31
N VAL A 20 -27.17 -6.43 16.05
CA VAL A 20 -26.15 -5.41 16.30
C VAL A 20 -26.41 -4.17 15.43
N TRP A 21 -26.74 -4.33 14.17
CA TRP A 21 -27.04 -3.23 13.25
C TRP A 21 -28.23 -2.37 13.71
N LEU A 22 -29.25 -3.01 14.30
CA LEU A 22 -30.42 -2.30 14.88
C LEU A 22 -30.04 -1.51 16.15
N CYS A 23 -29.05 -1.99 16.91
CA CYS A 23 -28.59 -1.34 18.14
C CYS A 23 -27.59 -0.19 17.91
N VAL A 24 -26.91 -0.15 16.73
CA VAL A 24 -25.93 0.89 16.42
C VAL A 24 -26.64 2.21 16.10
N PRO A 25 -26.21 3.35 16.68
CA PRO A 25 -26.76 4.67 16.35
C PRO A 25 -26.67 4.94 14.83
N LYS A 26 -27.64 5.69 14.31
CA LYS A 26 -27.60 6.14 12.92
C LYS A 26 -26.58 7.24 12.81
N GLU A 27 -25.64 7.10 11.90
CA GLU A 27 -24.62 8.09 11.61
C GLU A 27 -24.72 8.51 10.14
N TYR A 28 -24.59 9.79 9.86
CA TYR A 28 -24.60 10.36 8.51
C TYR A 28 -23.33 11.16 8.31
N THR A 29 -22.67 10.95 7.17
CA THR A 29 -21.45 11.70 6.82
C THR A 29 -21.73 12.61 5.65
N ALA A 30 -21.59 13.91 5.86
CA ALA A 30 -21.53 14.92 4.81
C ALA A 30 -20.10 14.98 4.26
N VAL A 31 -19.95 15.24 2.97
CA VAL A 31 -18.64 15.22 2.29
C VAL A 31 -18.48 16.42 1.36
N THR A 32 -17.32 17.04 1.38
CA THR A 32 -16.87 18.06 0.42
C THR A 32 -15.51 17.69 -0.16
N LYS A 33 -15.23 18.10 -1.41
CA LYS A 33 -13.91 17.93 -2.04
C LYS A 33 -13.32 19.28 -2.37
N ILE A 34 -12.07 19.45 -1.99
CA ILE A 34 -11.30 20.67 -2.24
C ILE A 34 -10.04 20.36 -3.02
N SER A 35 -9.58 21.32 -3.83
CA SER A 35 -8.31 21.29 -4.53
C SER A 35 -7.55 22.58 -4.29
N ASP A 36 -6.24 22.56 -4.42
CA ASP A 36 -5.44 23.78 -4.35
C ASP A 36 -5.70 24.66 -5.57
N GLU A 37 -5.84 25.97 -5.37
CA GLU A 37 -6.16 26.94 -6.43
C GLU A 37 -5.01 27.14 -7.43
N TYR A 38 -3.83 26.59 -7.12
CA TYR A 38 -2.60 26.79 -7.90
C TYR A 38 -2.53 25.99 -9.21
N GLN A 39 -3.51 25.13 -9.52
CA GLN A 39 -3.43 24.20 -10.66
C GLN A 39 -4.09 24.66 -11.97
N GLU A 40 -4.85 25.73 -11.99
CA GLU A 40 -5.61 26.10 -13.22
C GLU A 40 -4.79 26.68 -14.37
N THR A 41 -3.49 26.94 -14.23
CA THR A 41 -2.69 27.56 -15.31
C THR A 41 -1.68 26.67 -16.01
N ASP A 42 -1.52 25.41 -15.62
CA ASP A 42 -0.43 24.59 -16.17
C ASP A 42 -0.78 23.13 -16.44
N LEU A 43 -1.70 22.88 -17.36
CA LEU A 43 -1.86 21.55 -18.00
C LEU A 43 -0.55 21.09 -18.69
N ALA A 44 0.35 22.02 -19.04
CA ALA A 44 1.68 21.73 -19.59
C ALA A 44 2.75 21.43 -18.51
N ILE A 45 2.54 21.84 -17.25
CA ILE A 45 3.46 21.63 -16.12
C ILE A 45 3.13 20.30 -15.37
N GLY A 46 1.98 19.70 -15.61
CA GLY A 46 1.62 18.41 -15.01
C GLY A 46 2.67 17.32 -15.24
N LEU A 47 3.26 17.26 -16.42
CA LEU A 47 4.34 16.34 -16.75
C LEU A 47 5.69 16.71 -16.12
N SER A 48 6.00 18.00 -15.95
CA SER A 48 7.22 18.43 -15.25
C SER A 48 7.12 18.26 -13.73
N LYS A 49 5.92 18.37 -13.15
CA LYS A 49 5.68 18.05 -11.73
C LYS A 49 5.73 16.54 -11.46
N ILE A 50 5.24 15.71 -12.37
CA ILE A 50 5.41 14.25 -12.29
C ILE A 50 6.90 13.88 -12.33
N GLN A 51 7.70 14.55 -13.17
CA GLN A 51 9.17 14.39 -13.16
C GLN A 51 9.80 14.93 -11.87
N ALA A 52 9.30 16.02 -11.29
CA ALA A 52 9.78 16.56 -10.02
C ALA A 52 9.44 15.63 -8.85
N ASN A 53 8.23 15.11 -8.77
CA ASN A 53 7.81 14.15 -7.72
C ASN A 53 8.56 12.82 -7.83
N ILE A 54 8.93 12.39 -9.03
CA ILE A 54 9.76 11.19 -9.24
C ILE A 54 11.23 11.47 -8.90
N LYS A 55 11.75 12.66 -9.17
CA LYS A 55 13.08 13.09 -8.69
C LYS A 55 13.13 13.19 -7.16
N GLU A 56 12.05 13.66 -6.54
CA GLU A 56 11.88 13.73 -5.09
C GLU A 56 11.76 12.33 -4.45
N ALA A 57 11.08 11.40 -5.11
CA ALA A 57 11.01 9.99 -4.71
C ALA A 57 12.32 9.21 -4.91
N ILE A 58 13.28 9.78 -5.67
CA ILE A 58 14.62 9.21 -5.95
C ILE A 58 15.71 9.90 -5.11
N GLY A 59 15.38 10.90 -4.29
CA GLY A 59 16.29 11.48 -3.31
C GLY A 59 17.00 12.76 -3.76
N SER A 60 16.26 13.83 -3.98
CA SER A 60 16.80 15.16 -3.82
C SER A 60 15.79 16.04 -3.07
N ALA A 61 16.17 16.36 -1.83
CA ALA A 61 15.45 17.27 -0.96
C ALA A 61 15.33 18.66 -1.61
N ASN A 62 14.15 18.97 -2.14
CA ASN A 62 13.74 20.35 -2.35
C ASN A 62 12.36 20.50 -1.71
N ASN A 63 12.31 21.30 -0.64
CA ASN A 63 11.17 21.61 0.21
C ASN A 63 10.04 22.33 -0.56
N GLY A 64 9.30 21.62 -1.40
CA GLY A 64 7.96 21.97 -1.78
C GLY A 64 7.02 21.34 -0.75
N ILE A 65 6.62 22.10 0.27
CA ILE A 65 5.58 21.69 1.21
C ILE A 65 4.34 21.42 0.36
N ASN A 66 3.89 20.17 0.34
CA ASN A 66 2.64 19.80 -0.29
C ASN A 66 1.52 20.46 0.55
N ASP A 67 0.90 21.51 0.01
CA ASP A 67 -0.04 22.35 0.76
C ASP A 67 -1.21 21.53 1.30
N MET A 68 -1.66 20.48 0.57
CA MET A 68 -2.73 19.58 1.02
C MET A 68 -2.35 18.73 2.24
N GLU A 69 -1.09 18.33 2.36
CA GLU A 69 -0.60 17.63 3.56
C GLU A 69 -0.64 18.56 4.78
N THR A 70 -0.35 19.84 4.59
CA THR A 70 -0.46 20.85 5.65
C THR A 70 -1.92 21.00 6.09
N TYR A 71 -2.89 20.95 5.18
CA TYR A 71 -4.32 20.98 5.53
C TYR A 71 -4.72 19.77 6.38
N CYS A 72 -4.25 18.58 6.03
CA CYS A 72 -4.45 17.38 6.85
C CYS A 72 -3.87 17.53 8.26
N LYS A 73 -2.67 18.13 8.38
CA LYS A 73 -2.05 18.40 9.69
C LYS A 73 -2.87 19.38 10.52
N VAL A 74 -3.41 20.43 9.91
CA VAL A 74 -4.27 21.40 10.61
C VAL A 74 -5.55 20.75 11.12
N LEU A 75 -6.23 19.93 10.29
CA LEU A 75 -7.47 19.24 10.70
C LEU A 75 -7.28 18.31 11.91
N LYS A 76 -6.05 17.82 12.14
CA LYS A 76 -5.70 16.95 13.28
C LYS A 76 -5.43 17.70 14.59
N THR A 77 -5.22 19.01 14.55
CA THR A 77 -4.82 19.75 15.74
C THR A 77 -5.97 19.88 16.74
N GLU A 78 -5.64 19.81 18.04
CA GLU A 78 -6.61 20.09 19.12
C GLU A 78 -7.16 21.51 19.03
N ASP A 79 -6.34 22.50 18.65
CA ASP A 79 -6.76 23.87 18.51
C ASP A 79 -7.84 24.04 17.42
N PHE A 80 -7.72 23.27 16.32
CA PHE A 80 -8.74 23.24 15.28
C PHE A 80 -10.05 22.64 15.81
N ALA A 81 -9.99 21.48 16.46
CA ALA A 81 -11.17 20.86 17.07
C ALA A 81 -11.81 21.75 18.14
N ARG A 82 -11.00 22.47 18.89
CA ARG A 82 -11.47 23.47 19.88
C ARG A 82 -12.17 24.65 19.18
N SER A 83 -11.67 25.13 18.04
CA SER A 83 -12.35 26.18 17.28
C SER A 83 -13.71 25.72 16.76
N ILE A 84 -13.81 24.46 16.35
CA ILE A 84 -15.08 23.85 15.91
C ILE A 84 -16.06 23.66 17.07
N SER A 85 -15.59 23.31 18.28
CA SER A 85 -16.45 23.16 19.46
C SER A 85 -17.22 24.45 19.81
N HIS A 86 -16.64 25.60 19.52
CA HIS A 86 -17.25 26.92 19.73
C HIS A 86 -18.19 27.38 18.61
N LYS A 87 -18.28 26.66 17.48
CA LYS A 87 -19.22 26.99 16.42
C LYS A 87 -20.66 26.70 16.86
N GLN A 88 -21.57 27.60 16.50
CA GLN A 88 -22.98 27.40 16.81
C GLN A 88 -23.61 26.33 15.93
N VAL A 89 -24.41 25.46 16.53
CA VAL A 89 -25.24 24.51 15.80
C VAL A 89 -26.46 25.26 15.26
N PRO A 90 -26.61 25.35 13.93
CA PRO A 90 -27.74 25.99 13.32
C PRO A 90 -29.07 25.41 13.82
N ASN A 91 -30.04 26.28 14.07
CA ASN A 91 -31.38 25.92 14.58
C ASN A 91 -31.47 25.38 16.03
N LYS A 92 -30.37 25.23 16.76
CA LYS A 92 -30.39 24.78 18.17
C LYS A 92 -29.97 25.84 19.17
N GLY A 93 -29.31 26.92 18.73
CA GLY A 93 -28.90 28.05 19.58
C GLY A 93 -27.84 27.73 20.65
N VAL A 94 -27.17 26.58 20.51
CA VAL A 94 -26.08 26.11 21.38
C VAL A 94 -24.81 25.91 20.57
N THR A 95 -23.66 25.90 21.23
CA THR A 95 -22.38 25.55 20.57
C THR A 95 -22.31 24.04 20.31
N TYR A 96 -21.47 23.62 19.35
CA TYR A 96 -21.35 22.21 19.04
C TYR A 96 -20.79 21.40 20.23
N GLY A 97 -19.89 21.99 21.01
CA GLY A 97 -19.40 21.40 22.24
C GLY A 97 -20.51 21.19 23.30
N GLU A 98 -21.43 22.17 23.44
CA GLU A 98 -22.61 22.02 24.34
C GLU A 98 -23.63 21.01 23.80
N TYR A 99 -23.75 20.89 22.46
CA TYR A 99 -24.62 19.91 21.81
C TYR A 99 -24.19 18.49 22.07
N LEU A 100 -22.87 18.20 22.07
CA LEU A 100 -22.33 16.87 22.36
C LEU A 100 -22.45 16.49 23.84
N ALA A 101 -22.47 17.47 24.77
CA ALA A 101 -22.67 17.30 26.22
C ALA A 101 -21.75 16.26 26.91
N GLU A 102 -20.58 15.93 26.37
CA GLU A 102 -19.67 14.90 26.87
C GLU A 102 -18.36 15.48 27.42
N LYS A 103 -17.68 14.75 28.32
CA LYS A 103 -16.46 15.21 29.01
C LYS A 103 -15.25 15.38 28.08
N ASP A 104 -15.13 14.59 27.03
CA ASP A 104 -13.98 14.58 26.10
C ASP A 104 -14.37 15.13 24.73
N THR A 105 -15.05 16.28 24.73
CA THR A 105 -15.64 16.93 23.54
C THR A 105 -14.65 17.13 22.40
N ILE A 106 -13.36 17.38 22.68
CA ILE A 106 -12.34 17.64 21.67
C ILE A 106 -11.99 16.38 20.89
N GLU A 107 -11.77 15.25 21.58
CA GLU A 107 -11.49 13.96 20.94
C GLU A 107 -12.68 13.48 20.11
N ILE A 108 -13.91 13.69 20.60
CA ILE A 108 -15.14 13.34 19.88
C ILE A 108 -15.26 14.18 18.59
N ILE A 109 -15.00 15.48 18.65
CA ILE A 109 -15.02 16.36 17.48
C ILE A 109 -13.96 15.94 16.45
N GLN A 110 -12.75 15.60 16.92
CA GLN A 110 -11.71 15.06 16.03
C GLN A 110 -12.15 13.76 15.35
N ALA A 111 -12.86 12.88 16.06
CA ALA A 111 -13.41 11.64 15.50
C ALA A 111 -14.55 11.89 14.48
N HIS A 112 -15.30 12.99 14.62
CA HIS A 112 -16.34 13.38 13.67
C HIS A 112 -15.79 14.01 12.40
N ILE A 113 -14.56 14.59 12.43
CA ILE A 113 -13.89 15.17 11.27
C ILE A 113 -13.10 14.09 10.54
N ASN A 114 -13.52 13.80 9.35
CA ASN A 114 -12.93 12.79 8.49
C ASN A 114 -12.27 13.45 7.28
N TYR A 115 -11.11 12.97 6.86
CA TYR A 115 -10.46 13.51 5.67
C TYR A 115 -9.64 12.45 4.96
N ASN A 116 -9.58 12.56 3.62
CA ASN A 116 -8.79 11.69 2.77
C ASN A 116 -8.11 12.52 1.67
N TYR A 117 -6.79 12.47 1.61
CA TYR A 117 -6.01 13.13 0.58
C TYR A 117 -5.68 12.14 -0.54
N SER A 118 -6.05 12.49 -1.77
CA SER A 118 -5.69 11.76 -2.97
C SER A 118 -4.52 12.46 -3.66
N SER A 119 -3.33 11.87 -3.56
CA SER A 119 -2.12 12.38 -4.21
C SER A 119 -2.22 12.33 -5.74
N LYS A 120 -2.98 11.37 -6.28
CA LYS A 120 -3.21 11.21 -7.72
C LYS A 120 -4.02 12.34 -8.35
N HIS A 121 -5.01 12.81 -7.61
CA HIS A 121 -5.91 13.89 -8.09
C HIS A 121 -5.60 15.22 -7.43
N GLU A 122 -4.63 15.27 -6.52
CA GLU A 122 -4.28 16.43 -5.70
C GLU A 122 -5.52 17.08 -5.06
N THR A 123 -6.43 16.22 -4.58
CA THR A 123 -7.68 16.63 -3.94
C THR A 123 -7.74 16.14 -2.51
N LEU A 124 -8.29 16.99 -1.63
CA LEU A 124 -8.61 16.62 -0.25
C LEU A 124 -10.11 16.49 -0.11
N THR A 125 -10.56 15.29 0.27
CA THR A 125 -11.94 15.04 0.64
C THR A 125 -12.08 15.22 2.14
N ILE A 126 -12.98 16.10 2.57
CA ILE A 126 -13.27 16.35 4.00
C ILE A 126 -14.69 15.87 4.25
N GLY A 127 -14.88 15.10 5.32
CA GLY A 127 -16.18 14.62 5.79
C GLY A 127 -16.44 15.06 7.22
N PHE A 128 -17.71 15.19 7.56
CA PHE A 128 -18.16 15.40 8.94
C PHE A 128 -19.32 14.46 9.23
N SER A 129 -19.18 13.68 10.30
CA SER A 129 -20.17 12.68 10.72
C SER A 129 -20.97 13.15 11.90
N ASP A 130 -22.30 13.00 11.85
CA ASP A 130 -23.20 13.28 12.98
C ASP A 130 -24.45 12.37 12.89
N ASN A 131 -25.18 12.26 14.00
CA ASN A 131 -26.44 11.51 14.04
C ASN A 131 -27.60 12.23 13.31
N ASP A 132 -27.46 13.53 13.08
CA ASP A 132 -28.41 14.34 12.32
C ASP A 132 -27.78 14.75 10.98
N PRO A 133 -28.38 14.37 9.82
CA PRO A 133 -27.81 14.65 8.50
C PRO A 133 -27.71 16.15 8.19
N VAL A 134 -28.58 16.95 8.76
CA VAL A 134 -28.56 18.42 8.55
C VAL A 134 -27.42 19.03 9.36
N ILE A 135 -27.21 18.61 10.60
CA ILE A 135 -26.09 19.04 11.44
C ILE A 135 -24.77 18.61 10.81
N ALA A 136 -24.66 17.36 10.31
CA ALA A 136 -23.47 16.89 9.63
C ALA A 136 -23.08 17.81 8.48
N ALA A 137 -24.03 18.18 7.60
CA ALA A 137 -23.77 19.10 6.49
C ALA A 137 -23.35 20.50 6.96
N GLN A 138 -24.07 21.08 7.90
CA GLN A 138 -23.82 22.45 8.36
C GLN A 138 -22.49 22.56 9.15
N MET A 139 -22.15 21.53 9.92
CA MET A 139 -20.86 21.47 10.61
C MET A 139 -19.70 21.26 9.63
N LEU A 140 -19.90 20.51 8.55
CA LEU A 140 -18.91 20.41 7.48
C LEU A 140 -18.63 21.76 6.82
N ASP A 141 -19.65 22.55 6.55
CA ASP A 141 -19.46 23.93 6.05
C ASP A 141 -18.65 24.79 7.04
N SER A 142 -18.92 24.63 8.34
CA SER A 142 -18.19 25.31 9.40
C SER A 142 -16.72 24.85 9.47
N VAL A 143 -16.46 23.57 9.34
CA VAL A 143 -15.11 22.97 9.26
C VAL A 143 -14.34 23.50 8.05
N THR A 144 -14.98 23.51 6.89
CA THR A 144 -14.37 23.99 5.64
C THR A 144 -14.04 25.50 5.70
N ALA A 145 -14.94 26.31 6.23
CA ALA A 145 -14.73 27.75 6.41
C ALA A 145 -13.62 28.04 7.42
N GLU A 146 -13.57 27.30 8.55
CA GLU A 146 -12.52 27.46 9.56
C GLU A 146 -11.16 27.03 8.99
N LEU A 147 -11.09 25.91 8.27
CA LEU A 147 -9.87 25.48 7.60
C LEU A 147 -9.35 26.56 6.65
N GLN A 148 -10.21 27.13 5.83
CA GLN A 148 -9.85 28.24 4.92
C GLN A 148 -9.30 29.44 5.69
N THR A 149 -9.91 29.78 6.83
CA THR A 149 -9.48 30.89 7.66
C THR A 149 -8.10 30.65 8.27
N VAL A 150 -7.87 29.46 8.85
CA VAL A 150 -6.60 29.08 9.48
C VAL A 150 -5.47 29.05 8.44
N ILE A 151 -5.69 28.42 7.30
CA ILE A 151 -4.68 28.31 6.24
C ILE A 151 -4.36 29.69 5.65
N THR A 152 -5.39 30.49 5.35
CA THR A 152 -5.18 31.86 4.82
C THR A 152 -4.37 32.72 5.79
N ARG A 153 -4.66 32.61 7.11
CA ARG A 153 -3.90 33.31 8.15
C ARG A 153 -2.44 32.85 8.19
N SER A 154 -2.21 31.56 8.19
CA SER A 154 -0.86 30.99 8.21
C SER A 154 -0.06 31.40 6.97
N ARG A 155 -0.62 31.26 5.75
CA ARG A 155 0.02 31.71 4.51
C ARG A 155 0.37 33.19 4.54
N ARG A 156 -0.55 34.03 5.02
CA ARG A 156 -0.30 35.49 5.15
C ARG A 156 0.88 35.76 6.06
N GLN A 157 0.97 35.13 7.21
CA GLN A 157 2.11 35.30 8.13
C GLN A 157 3.45 34.91 7.49
N VAL A 158 3.49 33.78 6.77
CA VAL A 158 4.71 33.33 6.06
C VAL A 158 5.11 34.32 4.97
N ILE A 159 4.15 34.81 4.16
CA ILE A 159 4.41 35.79 3.10
C ILE A 159 4.89 37.12 3.70
N GLU A 160 4.29 37.60 4.78
CA GLU A 160 4.71 38.83 5.45
C GLU A 160 6.14 38.72 6.01
N ALA A 161 6.50 37.58 6.59
CA ALA A 161 7.86 37.31 7.02
C ALA A 161 8.87 37.28 5.83
N ALA A 162 8.46 36.66 4.71
CA ALA A 162 9.28 36.61 3.49
C ALA A 162 9.46 38.00 2.86
N ILE A 163 8.42 38.84 2.86
CA ILE A 163 8.50 40.25 2.38
C ILE A 163 9.49 41.03 3.24
N LYS A 164 9.38 40.94 4.57
CA LYS A 164 10.29 41.62 5.50
C LYS A 164 11.77 41.23 5.29
N ASN A 165 12.02 39.94 5.03
CA ASN A 165 13.37 39.46 4.73
C ASN A 165 13.86 39.96 3.37
N ALA A 166 13.01 39.93 2.32
CA ALA A 166 13.36 40.41 1.00
C ALA A 166 13.61 41.94 1.01
N GLU A 167 12.86 42.70 1.79
CA GLU A 167 13.06 44.15 1.99
C GLU A 167 14.42 44.44 2.63
N LYS A 168 14.80 43.67 3.65
CA LYS A 168 16.12 43.79 4.30
C LYS A 168 17.26 43.49 3.31
N GLU A 169 17.13 42.44 2.49
CA GLU A 169 18.12 42.13 1.45
C GLU A 169 18.19 43.20 0.37
N LEU A 170 17.05 43.70 -0.07
CA LEU A 170 16.99 44.80 -1.03
C LEU A 170 17.67 46.08 -0.52
N SER A 171 17.45 46.41 0.76
CA SER A 171 18.12 47.56 1.41
C SER A 171 19.64 47.41 1.42
N LYS A 172 20.15 46.21 1.79
CA LYS A 172 21.58 45.89 1.79
C LYS A 172 22.18 45.98 0.37
N ALA A 173 21.53 45.33 -0.61
CA ALA A 173 21.98 45.35 -2.00
C ALA A 173 21.98 46.77 -2.60
N SER A 174 20.96 47.59 -2.26
CA SER A 174 20.87 49.01 -2.66
C SER A 174 22.04 49.82 -2.09
N GLN A 175 22.42 49.61 -0.81
CA GLN A 175 23.54 50.29 -0.19
C GLN A 175 24.86 49.92 -0.88
N LEU A 176 25.10 48.64 -1.11
CA LEU A 176 26.30 48.14 -1.80
C LEU A 176 26.40 48.70 -3.22
N TYR A 177 25.31 48.70 -3.97
CA TYR A 177 25.27 49.29 -5.32
C TYR A 177 25.61 50.77 -5.31
N LYS A 178 25.01 51.58 -4.41
CA LYS A 178 25.28 52.97 -4.26
C LYS A 178 26.76 53.23 -3.87
N MET A 179 27.33 52.42 -3.00
CA MET A 179 28.76 52.53 -2.63
C MET A 179 29.66 52.20 -3.82
N ALA A 180 29.44 51.14 -4.53
CA ALA A 180 30.23 50.77 -5.72
C ALA A 180 30.09 51.83 -6.85
N GLN A 181 28.91 52.38 -7.03
CA GLN A 181 28.66 53.47 -8.00
C GLN A 181 29.45 54.72 -7.64
N LYS A 182 29.46 55.11 -6.34
CA LYS A 182 30.21 56.26 -5.87
C LYS A 182 31.71 56.02 -6.01
N GLU A 183 32.22 54.86 -5.72
CA GLU A 183 33.63 54.48 -5.86
C GLU A 183 34.04 54.52 -7.34
N TYR A 184 33.26 53.95 -8.24
CA TYR A 184 33.54 53.98 -9.67
C TYR A 184 33.57 55.43 -10.21
N ALA A 185 32.61 56.29 -9.83
CA ALA A 185 32.52 57.69 -10.25
C ALA A 185 33.77 58.46 -9.73
N SER A 186 34.07 58.38 -8.43
CA SER A 186 35.19 59.09 -7.82
C SER A 186 36.55 58.66 -8.41
N PHE A 187 36.73 57.37 -8.71
CA PHE A 187 37.92 56.85 -9.35
C PHE A 187 38.04 57.34 -10.79
N THR A 188 36.98 57.38 -11.54
CA THR A 188 36.98 57.83 -12.93
C THR A 188 37.26 59.34 -13.02
N ASP A 189 36.66 60.16 -12.14
CA ASP A 189 36.89 61.60 -12.10
C ASP A 189 38.33 61.95 -11.68
N SER A 190 38.93 61.24 -10.72
CA SER A 190 40.29 61.50 -10.24
C SER A 190 41.39 61.06 -11.21
N HIS A 191 41.10 60.17 -12.17
CA HIS A 191 42.09 59.62 -13.10
C HIS A 191 41.71 59.83 -14.58
N PHE A 192 40.95 60.85 -14.89
CA PHE A 192 40.42 61.17 -16.24
C PHE A 192 41.52 61.29 -17.32
N SER A 193 42.71 61.74 -16.97
CA SER A 193 43.84 61.99 -17.91
C SER A 193 44.99 60.97 -17.81
N THR A 194 44.87 59.88 -17.03
CA THR A 194 45.98 58.94 -16.75
C THR A 194 45.86 57.67 -17.57
N THR A 195 46.80 57.42 -18.46
CA THR A 195 46.88 56.23 -19.37
C THR A 195 47.77 55.09 -18.85
N SER A 196 48.07 55.04 -17.57
CA SER A 196 48.93 53.97 -16.98
C SER A 196 48.18 52.61 -16.95
N LYS A 197 48.90 51.51 -17.27
CA LYS A 197 48.38 50.16 -17.27
C LYS A 197 47.83 49.74 -15.90
N SER A 198 48.45 50.14 -14.80
CA SER A 198 47.98 49.88 -13.43
C SER A 198 46.68 50.58 -13.09
N VAL A 199 46.47 51.78 -13.61
CA VAL A 199 45.18 52.53 -13.46
C VAL A 199 44.08 51.88 -14.26
N SER A 200 44.38 51.39 -15.47
CA SER A 200 43.40 50.62 -16.28
C SER A 200 42.97 49.32 -15.60
N GLU A 201 43.91 48.56 -15.05
CA GLU A 201 43.59 47.30 -14.33
C GLU A 201 42.73 47.57 -13.09
N LYS A 202 43.03 48.61 -12.32
CA LYS A 202 42.25 49.02 -11.15
C LYS A 202 40.85 49.51 -11.54
N LYS A 203 40.73 50.26 -12.64
CA LYS A 203 39.43 50.64 -13.19
C LYS A 203 38.54 49.45 -13.57
N HIS A 204 39.15 48.46 -14.23
CA HIS A 204 38.44 47.19 -14.55
C HIS A 204 38.00 46.39 -13.34
N ALA A 205 38.81 46.40 -12.23
CA ALA A 205 38.42 45.79 -10.98
C ALA A 205 37.18 46.46 -10.37
N ILE A 206 37.22 47.79 -10.20
CA ILE A 206 36.08 48.59 -9.67
C ILE A 206 34.85 48.47 -10.55
N GLN A 207 35.02 48.39 -11.87
CA GLN A 207 33.92 48.19 -12.81
C GLN A 207 33.25 46.81 -12.66
N ARG A 208 34.06 45.74 -12.40
CA ARG A 208 33.53 44.41 -12.08
C ARG A 208 32.74 44.41 -10.79
N ASP A 209 33.24 45.07 -9.74
CA ASP A 209 32.53 45.20 -8.46
C ASP A 209 31.23 45.96 -8.59
N LEU A 210 31.19 47.02 -9.39
CA LEU A 210 29.97 47.74 -9.72
C LEU A 210 28.95 46.85 -10.46
N THR A 211 29.43 46.06 -11.46
CA THR A 211 28.57 45.14 -12.22
C THR A 211 28.00 44.05 -11.31
N LEU A 212 28.82 43.50 -10.40
CA LEU A 212 28.37 42.53 -9.40
C LEU A 212 27.33 43.15 -8.45
N ALA A 213 27.57 44.33 -7.91
CA ALA A 213 26.64 45.02 -7.02
C ALA A 213 25.32 45.35 -7.71
N GLN A 214 25.35 45.74 -9.00
CA GLN A 214 24.18 45.95 -9.82
C GLN A 214 23.37 44.65 -9.99
N SER A 215 24.02 43.53 -10.34
CA SER A 215 23.34 42.25 -10.50
C SER A 215 22.68 41.75 -9.21
N LEU A 216 23.33 41.98 -8.06
CA LEU A 216 22.76 41.67 -6.75
C LEU A 216 21.55 42.53 -6.42
N TYR A 217 21.61 43.82 -6.74
CA TYR A 217 20.47 44.74 -6.57
C TYR A 217 19.29 44.35 -7.45
N GLU A 218 19.50 44.10 -8.75
CA GLU A 218 18.45 43.66 -9.67
C GLU A 218 17.79 42.34 -9.22
N LYS A 219 18.61 41.40 -8.74
CA LYS A 219 18.09 40.12 -8.16
C LYS A 219 17.23 40.36 -6.92
N ALA A 220 17.67 41.23 -6.01
CA ALA A 220 16.91 41.59 -4.81
C ALA A 220 15.59 42.32 -5.14
N VAL A 221 15.58 43.23 -6.10
CA VAL A 221 14.37 43.90 -6.62
C VAL A 221 13.38 42.85 -7.15
N LYS A 222 13.86 41.94 -8.00
CA LYS A 222 13.04 40.87 -8.58
C LYS A 222 12.42 39.98 -7.50
N GLN A 223 13.21 39.60 -6.48
CA GLN A 223 12.75 38.80 -5.37
C GLN A 223 11.69 39.51 -4.52
N TYR A 224 11.93 40.77 -4.17
CA TYR A 224 10.96 41.60 -3.44
C TYR A 224 9.64 41.77 -4.22
N SER A 225 9.73 42.10 -5.50
CA SER A 225 8.54 42.25 -6.36
C SER A 225 7.75 40.97 -6.47
N ARG A 226 8.43 39.80 -6.52
CA ARG A 226 7.78 38.49 -6.52
C ARG A 226 7.01 38.23 -5.23
N GLN A 227 7.56 38.58 -4.06
CA GLN A 227 6.86 38.40 -2.77
C GLN A 227 5.65 39.32 -2.64
N ILE A 228 5.74 40.58 -3.13
CA ILE A 228 4.59 41.50 -3.18
C ILE A 228 3.49 40.94 -4.09
N ALA A 229 3.84 40.40 -5.27
CA ALA A 229 2.87 39.80 -6.17
C ALA A 229 2.16 38.59 -5.56
N LEU A 230 2.91 37.75 -4.80
CA LEU A 230 2.34 36.62 -4.04
C LEU A 230 1.34 37.11 -2.98
N LYS A 231 1.65 38.20 -2.25
CA LYS A 231 0.71 38.78 -1.26
C LYS A 231 -0.61 39.22 -1.90
N GLN A 232 -0.58 39.73 -3.12
CA GLN A 232 -1.79 40.18 -3.83
C GLN A 232 -2.66 39.02 -4.34
N ARG A 233 -2.08 37.83 -4.56
CA ARG A 233 -2.78 36.64 -5.08
C ARG A 233 -3.45 35.77 -4.01
N THR A 234 -3.17 35.95 -2.73
CA THR A 234 -3.60 35.08 -1.63
C THR A 234 -5.01 35.38 -1.13
N TYR A 235 -6.02 35.36 -1.99
CA TYR A 235 -7.40 35.57 -1.53
C TYR A 235 -8.13 34.30 -1.14
N HIS A 236 -7.86 33.16 -1.80
CA HIS A 236 -8.41 31.84 -1.43
C HIS A 236 -7.30 30.80 -1.28
N SER A 237 -7.43 29.93 -0.29
CA SER A 237 -6.41 28.91 -0.02
C SER A 237 -6.62 27.66 -0.86
N PHE A 238 -7.88 27.39 -1.22
CA PHE A 238 -8.30 26.25 -2.02
C PHE A 238 -9.65 26.51 -2.69
N THR A 239 -9.93 25.75 -3.73
CA THR A 239 -11.20 25.77 -4.46
C THR A 239 -12.04 24.55 -4.08
N ILE A 240 -13.34 24.74 -3.86
CA ILE A 240 -14.28 23.65 -3.61
C ILE A 240 -14.69 23.06 -4.96
N ILE A 241 -14.25 21.82 -5.24
CA ILE A 241 -14.59 21.08 -6.46
C ILE A 241 -15.98 20.46 -6.33
N GLN A 242 -16.29 19.93 -5.16
CA GLN A 242 -17.59 19.35 -4.86
C GLN A 242 -18.13 19.98 -3.59
N SER A 243 -19.24 20.72 -3.75
CA SER A 243 -19.93 21.34 -2.63
C SER A 243 -20.60 20.29 -1.75
N ASN A 244 -20.70 20.62 -0.47
CA ASN A 244 -21.41 19.83 0.52
C ASN A 244 -22.92 19.71 0.16
N THR A 245 -23.47 18.56 0.44
CA THR A 245 -24.92 18.28 0.34
C THR A 245 -25.38 17.53 1.58
N VAL A 246 -26.61 17.73 2.00
CA VAL A 246 -27.19 16.98 3.11
C VAL A 246 -27.22 15.49 2.76
N PRO A 247 -26.55 14.62 3.53
CA PRO A 247 -26.49 13.21 3.22
C PRO A 247 -27.88 12.56 3.35
N THR A 248 -28.31 11.90 2.29
CA THR A 248 -29.60 11.17 2.25
C THR A 248 -29.47 9.73 2.75
N ASN A 249 -28.27 9.17 2.63
CA ASN A 249 -28.00 7.79 3.01
C ASN A 249 -27.29 7.75 4.38
N ARG A 250 -27.76 6.84 5.22
CA ARG A 250 -27.10 6.48 6.47
C ARG A 250 -25.77 5.78 6.15
N ASN A 251 -24.72 6.00 6.98
CA ASN A 251 -23.55 5.13 6.97
C ASN A 251 -23.98 3.73 7.41
N ASP A 252 -24.05 2.82 6.46
CA ASP A 252 -24.56 1.48 6.74
C ASP A 252 -23.40 0.51 7.02
N HIS A 253 -23.23 0.18 8.29
CA HIS A 253 -22.25 -0.80 8.74
C HIS A 253 -22.77 -2.24 8.72
N PHE A 254 -23.99 -2.49 8.18
CA PHE A 254 -24.58 -3.83 8.17
C PHE A 254 -23.72 -4.88 7.49
N ALA A 255 -23.20 -4.57 6.29
CA ALA A 255 -22.31 -5.47 5.55
C ALA A 255 -21.08 -5.86 6.35
N ASN A 256 -20.56 -4.93 7.14
CA ASN A 256 -19.38 -5.09 7.97
C ASN A 256 -19.64 -6.05 9.13
N PHE A 257 -20.76 -5.86 9.84
CA PHE A 257 -21.18 -6.76 10.92
C PHE A 257 -21.50 -8.15 10.38
N LEU A 258 -22.21 -8.22 9.24
CA LEU A 258 -22.53 -9.49 8.59
C LEU A 258 -21.24 -10.26 8.25
N PHE A 259 -20.28 -9.61 7.63
CA PHE A 259 -19.01 -10.23 7.25
C PHE A 259 -18.24 -10.74 8.48
N ALA A 260 -18.10 -9.91 9.52
CA ALA A 260 -17.41 -10.29 10.75
C ALA A 260 -18.07 -11.49 11.44
N PHE A 261 -19.39 -11.45 11.62
CA PHE A 261 -20.12 -12.54 12.27
C PHE A 261 -20.13 -13.83 11.46
N VAL A 262 -20.21 -13.73 10.12
CA VAL A 262 -20.12 -14.91 9.25
C VAL A 262 -18.76 -15.58 9.38
N ILE A 263 -17.67 -14.82 9.34
CA ILE A 263 -16.31 -15.36 9.51
C ILE A 263 -16.16 -16.01 10.89
N ILE A 264 -16.54 -15.30 11.96
CA ILE A 264 -16.49 -15.83 13.32
C ILE A 264 -17.35 -17.10 13.46
N GLY A 265 -18.54 -17.10 12.89
CA GLY A 265 -19.46 -18.24 12.92
C GLY A 265 -18.92 -19.45 12.17
N LEU A 266 -18.33 -19.26 10.99
CA LEU A 266 -17.67 -20.33 10.24
C LEU A 266 -16.45 -20.89 10.99
N PHE A 267 -15.64 -20.00 11.57
CA PHE A 267 -14.50 -20.39 12.38
C PHE A 267 -14.91 -21.21 13.62
N ALA A 268 -15.86 -20.67 14.41
CA ALA A 268 -16.38 -21.34 15.61
C ALA A 268 -17.01 -22.71 15.27
N THR A 269 -17.76 -22.80 14.16
CA THR A 269 -18.37 -24.05 13.72
C THR A 269 -17.34 -25.08 13.29
N THR A 270 -16.30 -24.65 12.60
CA THR A 270 -15.18 -25.52 12.19
C THR A 270 -14.43 -26.03 13.41
N ALA A 271 -14.08 -25.13 14.33
CA ALA A 271 -13.40 -25.47 15.57
C ALA A 271 -14.23 -26.44 16.45
N PHE A 272 -15.52 -26.14 16.63
CA PHE A 272 -16.45 -26.99 17.40
C PHE A 272 -16.65 -28.37 16.78
N ARG A 273 -16.82 -28.43 15.45
CA ARG A 273 -16.93 -29.70 14.73
C ARG A 273 -15.67 -30.55 14.90
N GLN A 274 -14.52 -29.94 14.78
CA GLN A 274 -13.22 -30.59 14.93
C GLN A 274 -13.02 -31.09 16.37
N TYR A 275 -13.33 -30.24 17.36
CA TYR A 275 -13.30 -30.64 18.77
C TYR A 275 -14.25 -31.81 19.07
N SER A 276 -15.46 -31.79 18.52
CA SER A 276 -16.45 -32.85 18.74
C SER A 276 -16.06 -34.18 18.08
N LEU A 277 -15.44 -34.14 16.89
CA LEU A 277 -14.90 -35.32 16.22
C LEU A 277 -13.75 -35.93 16.99
N LYS A 278 -12.91 -35.09 17.58
CA LYS A 278 -11.71 -35.52 18.33
C LYS A 278 -12.03 -36.09 19.71
N LYS A 279 -13.02 -35.54 20.41
CA LYS A 279 -13.50 -36.07 21.69
C LYS A 279 -13.98 -37.51 21.58
N LYS A 280 -14.27 -37.98 20.35
CA LYS A 280 -14.69 -39.33 20.04
C LYS A 280 -13.52 -40.30 19.82
N ASN A 281 -12.32 -39.81 19.54
CA ASN A 281 -11.12 -40.61 19.20
C ASN A 281 -9.92 -40.14 20.06
N ASP A 282 -9.46 -40.97 20.98
CA ASP A 282 -8.55 -40.66 22.10
C ASP A 282 -7.04 -40.51 21.76
N THR A 283 -6.64 -40.29 20.52
CA THR A 283 -5.21 -40.24 20.16
C THR A 283 -4.74 -38.88 19.65
N LEU A 284 -4.06 -38.10 20.50
CA LEU A 284 -3.36 -36.88 20.17
C LEU A 284 -1.88 -37.17 19.85
N SER A 285 -1.55 -37.56 18.62
CA SER A 285 -0.16 -37.54 18.18
C SER A 285 0.19 -36.16 17.62
N LEU A 286 1.13 -35.45 18.26
CA LEU A 286 1.72 -34.23 17.76
C LEU A 286 2.69 -34.55 16.61
N GLU A 287 2.18 -34.61 15.37
CA GLU A 287 3.04 -34.59 14.21
C GLU A 287 3.44 -33.15 13.95
N MET A 288 4.65 -32.75 14.37
CA MET A 288 5.22 -31.46 13.99
C MET A 288 5.55 -31.50 12.49
N GLY A 289 5.07 -30.48 11.74
CA GLY A 289 5.39 -30.32 10.33
C GLY A 289 6.88 -30.05 10.10
N ASP A 290 7.28 -30.10 8.84
CA ASP A 290 8.64 -29.80 8.41
C ASP A 290 8.92 -28.30 8.33
N PHE A 291 10.11 -27.95 7.80
CA PHE A 291 10.59 -26.58 7.66
C PHE A 291 9.59 -25.69 6.91
N PHE A 292 8.93 -26.19 5.87
CA PHE A 292 7.96 -25.43 5.08
C PHE A 292 6.54 -25.43 5.67
N SER A 293 6.36 -25.83 6.93
CA SER A 293 5.08 -25.60 7.61
C SER A 293 4.84 -24.11 7.87
N PRO A 294 3.58 -23.62 7.90
CA PRO A 294 3.28 -22.19 8.09
C PRO A 294 3.93 -21.60 9.35
N TRP A 295 3.90 -22.34 10.48
CA TRP A 295 4.49 -21.91 11.75
C TRP A 295 6.01 -21.87 11.73
N SER A 296 6.67 -22.88 11.10
CA SER A 296 8.13 -22.92 11.02
C SER A 296 8.68 -21.83 10.10
N LEU A 297 8.05 -21.61 8.93
CA LEU A 297 8.40 -20.53 8.02
C LEU A 297 8.23 -19.15 8.67
N THR A 298 7.07 -18.90 9.30
CA THR A 298 6.82 -17.63 9.98
C THR A 298 7.88 -17.37 11.06
N PHE A 299 8.18 -18.38 11.88
CA PHE A 299 9.21 -18.25 12.91
C PHE A 299 10.61 -17.99 12.31
N ALA A 300 10.97 -18.71 11.24
CA ALA A 300 12.27 -18.55 10.59
C ALA A 300 12.43 -17.17 9.92
N ILE A 301 11.39 -16.68 9.24
CA ILE A 301 11.40 -15.35 8.58
C ILE A 301 11.53 -14.23 9.60
N TRP A 302 10.66 -14.20 10.60
CA TRP A 302 10.71 -13.14 11.62
C TRP A 302 11.97 -13.21 12.47
N GLY A 303 12.45 -14.41 12.80
CA GLY A 303 13.74 -14.60 13.49
C GLY A 303 14.92 -14.09 12.68
N GLY A 304 14.95 -14.40 11.38
CA GLY A 304 15.97 -13.89 10.45
C GLY A 304 15.93 -12.37 10.33
N LEU A 305 14.74 -11.78 10.27
CA LEU A 305 14.55 -10.32 10.23
C LEU A 305 15.09 -9.61 11.47
N PHE A 306 14.81 -10.14 12.66
CA PHE A 306 15.37 -9.56 13.89
C PHE A 306 16.88 -9.67 13.93
N ILE A 307 17.45 -10.79 13.48
CA ILE A 307 18.92 -10.94 13.37
C ILE A 307 19.47 -9.85 12.42
N MET A 308 18.85 -9.67 11.25
CA MET A 308 19.28 -8.64 10.29
C MET A 308 19.11 -7.22 10.86
N TYR A 309 18.02 -6.95 11.57
CA TYR A 309 17.79 -5.66 12.22
C TYR A 309 18.88 -5.33 13.25
N PHE A 310 19.34 -6.32 14.02
CA PHE A 310 20.40 -6.10 15.00
C PHE A 310 21.80 -6.02 14.39
N LEU A 311 21.99 -6.56 13.20
CA LEU A 311 23.28 -6.47 12.49
C LEU A 311 23.48 -5.16 11.75
N GLN A 312 22.40 -4.51 11.30
CA GLN A 312 22.43 -3.19 10.70
C GLN A 312 22.37 -2.12 11.79
N GLY A 313 23.07 -1.01 11.63
CA GLY A 313 23.20 0.04 12.65
C GLY A 313 22.54 1.37 12.28
N THR A 314 21.86 1.45 11.14
CA THR A 314 21.46 2.73 10.51
C THR A 314 19.99 3.08 10.67
N LEU A 315 19.11 2.11 10.98
CA LEU A 315 17.65 2.34 11.12
C LEU A 315 17.28 2.86 12.51
N ASP A 316 16.17 3.59 12.54
CA ASP A 316 15.55 4.04 13.80
C ASP A 316 15.18 2.86 14.72
N PRO A 317 15.15 3.05 16.06
CA PRO A 317 14.82 1.98 17.00
C PRO A 317 13.37 1.51 16.82
N ILE A 318 13.17 0.20 16.99
CA ILE A 318 11.84 -0.41 17.07
C ILE A 318 11.17 0.01 18.37
N GLY A 319 9.93 0.50 18.29
CA GLY A 319 9.16 0.95 19.43
C GLY A 319 8.07 -0.03 19.88
N PRO A 320 7.29 0.36 20.90
CA PRO A 320 6.28 -0.50 21.53
C PRO A 320 5.10 -0.83 20.61
N LEU A 321 4.77 0.04 19.65
CA LEU A 321 3.67 -0.18 18.72
C LEU A 321 3.93 -1.42 17.87
N PHE A 322 5.09 -1.47 17.22
CA PHE A 322 5.47 -2.63 16.42
C PHE A 322 5.58 -3.88 17.29
N ILE A 323 6.28 -3.83 18.41
CA ILE A 323 6.50 -4.99 19.29
C ILE A 323 5.17 -5.59 19.74
N THR A 324 4.21 -4.77 20.18
CA THR A 324 2.89 -5.23 20.62
C THR A 324 2.15 -5.95 19.49
N ASN A 325 2.08 -5.34 18.30
CA ASN A 325 1.36 -5.92 17.18
C ASN A 325 2.07 -7.17 16.62
N PHE A 326 3.40 -7.18 16.62
CA PHE A 326 4.19 -8.35 16.27
C PHE A 326 3.90 -9.54 17.20
N LEU A 327 3.90 -9.31 18.53
CA LEU A 327 3.57 -10.36 19.50
C LEU A 327 2.15 -10.88 19.33
N LEU A 328 1.18 -9.99 19.04
CA LEU A 328 -0.18 -10.38 18.71
C LEU A 328 -0.25 -11.20 17.44
N TRP A 329 0.44 -10.79 16.37
CA TRP A 329 0.47 -11.53 15.11
C TRP A 329 1.05 -12.93 15.28
N ILE A 330 2.26 -13.05 15.85
CA ILE A 330 2.93 -14.33 16.05
C ILE A 330 2.16 -15.21 17.06
N GLY A 331 1.69 -14.60 18.16
CA GLY A 331 0.94 -15.28 19.21
C GLY A 331 -0.45 -15.78 18.77
N THR A 332 -0.99 -15.28 17.66
CA THR A 332 -2.26 -15.76 17.11
C THR A 332 -2.07 -16.62 15.87
N PHE A 333 -1.25 -16.21 14.91
CA PHE A 333 -1.02 -16.94 13.65
C PHE A 333 -0.41 -18.32 13.87
N ILE A 334 0.69 -18.41 14.64
CA ILE A 334 1.39 -19.68 14.85
C ILE A 334 0.50 -20.70 15.58
N PRO A 335 -0.12 -20.38 16.75
CA PRO A 335 -1.00 -21.34 17.42
C PRO A 335 -2.23 -21.70 16.59
N ALA A 336 -2.85 -20.75 15.88
CA ALA A 336 -4.00 -21.02 15.03
C ALA A 336 -3.65 -21.97 13.89
N SER A 337 -2.50 -21.77 13.21
CA SER A 337 -2.06 -22.63 12.11
C SER A 337 -1.72 -24.05 12.59
N LEU A 338 -1.01 -24.16 13.70
CA LEU A 338 -0.65 -25.46 14.29
C LEU A 338 -1.90 -26.21 14.81
N LEU A 339 -2.76 -25.51 15.52
CA LEU A 339 -4.00 -26.10 16.05
C LEU A 339 -4.89 -26.60 14.91
N THR A 340 -5.07 -25.82 13.85
CA THR A 340 -5.89 -26.22 12.70
C THR A 340 -5.29 -27.43 11.99
N PHE A 341 -3.99 -27.46 11.78
CA PHE A 341 -3.30 -28.61 11.20
C PHE A 341 -3.54 -29.90 12.00
N ILE A 342 -3.44 -29.81 13.33
CA ILE A 342 -3.67 -30.96 14.22
C ILE A 342 -5.15 -31.36 14.22
N LEU A 343 -6.06 -30.40 14.32
CA LEU A 343 -7.49 -30.66 14.44
C LEU A 343 -8.14 -31.17 13.15
N THR A 344 -7.59 -30.86 11.99
CA THR A 344 -8.15 -31.26 10.68
C THR A 344 -7.57 -32.57 10.14
N LYS A 345 -6.80 -33.32 10.97
CA LYS A 345 -6.28 -34.65 10.62
C LYS A 345 -7.42 -35.63 10.28
N ASP A 346 -7.37 -36.20 9.08
CA ASP A 346 -8.31 -37.22 8.62
C ASP A 346 -7.77 -38.63 8.98
N GLU A 347 -8.33 -39.25 10.01
CA GLU A 347 -7.88 -40.54 10.50
C GLU A 347 -8.14 -41.69 9.52
N SER A 348 -9.04 -41.52 8.55
CA SER A 348 -9.33 -42.53 7.52
C SER A 348 -8.16 -42.69 6.53
N LYS A 349 -7.24 -41.73 6.46
CA LYS A 349 -6.06 -41.75 5.59
C LYS A 349 -4.81 -42.18 6.35
N ALA A 350 -4.75 -43.46 6.70
CA ALA A 350 -3.75 -44.03 7.59
C ALA A 350 -2.30 -44.10 7.06
N LYS A 351 -2.01 -43.66 5.82
CA LYS A 351 -0.64 -43.68 5.27
C LYS A 351 -0.25 -42.32 4.71
N PRO A 352 0.92 -41.78 5.10
CA PRO A 352 1.43 -40.57 4.51
C PRO A 352 1.69 -40.79 3.00
N VAL A 353 0.97 -40.07 2.15
CA VAL A 353 1.27 -40.07 0.71
C VAL A 353 2.54 -39.28 0.51
N TRP A 354 3.48 -39.81 -0.31
CA TRP A 354 4.66 -39.03 -0.66
C TRP A 354 4.29 -37.67 -1.29
N ARG A 355 4.63 -36.59 -0.62
CA ARG A 355 4.23 -35.22 -0.96
C ARG A 355 4.80 -34.76 -2.31
N GLY A 356 5.99 -35.25 -2.68
CA GLY A 356 6.62 -34.97 -3.98
C GLY A 356 5.95 -35.63 -5.19
N LYS A 357 4.91 -36.47 -5.00
CA LYS A 357 4.17 -37.07 -6.12
C LYS A 357 3.53 -35.98 -7.00
N SER A 358 3.65 -36.17 -8.33
CA SER A 358 3.00 -35.27 -9.29
C SER A 358 1.48 -35.27 -9.11
N ILE A 359 0.88 -34.13 -9.44
CA ILE A 359 -0.57 -33.94 -9.36
C ILE A 359 -1.30 -34.59 -10.54
N ASP A 360 -2.62 -34.77 -10.35
CA ASP A 360 -3.51 -35.21 -11.41
C ASP A 360 -4.35 -34.00 -11.89
N VAL A 361 -4.32 -33.77 -13.21
CA VAL A 361 -4.93 -32.63 -13.88
C VAL A 361 -5.59 -33.10 -15.18
N ASN A 362 -6.66 -32.43 -15.59
CA ASN A 362 -7.24 -32.65 -16.91
C ASN A 362 -6.33 -32.06 -17.99
N MET A 363 -5.57 -32.92 -18.66
CA MET A 363 -4.55 -32.51 -19.64
C MET A 363 -5.11 -31.77 -20.85
N ASN A 364 -6.32 -32.13 -21.31
CA ASN A 364 -6.95 -31.45 -22.44
C ASN A 364 -7.29 -30.00 -22.05
N LEU A 365 -7.88 -29.83 -20.85
CA LEU A 365 -8.20 -28.49 -20.33
C LEU A 365 -6.94 -27.68 -20.06
N PHE A 366 -5.86 -28.32 -19.56
CA PHE A 366 -4.58 -27.67 -19.32
C PHE A 366 -4.02 -27.06 -20.62
N TYR A 367 -4.01 -27.78 -21.73
CA TYR A 367 -3.51 -27.24 -22.99
C TYR A 367 -4.45 -26.19 -23.60
N VAL A 368 -5.77 -26.30 -23.42
CA VAL A 368 -6.70 -25.25 -23.83
C VAL A 368 -6.43 -23.96 -23.06
N ILE A 369 -6.29 -24.03 -21.74
CA ILE A 369 -5.99 -22.86 -20.91
C ILE A 369 -4.61 -22.30 -21.26
N LEU A 370 -3.62 -23.13 -21.60
CA LEU A 370 -2.30 -22.68 -22.07
C LEU A 370 -2.40 -21.84 -23.36
N ILE A 371 -3.22 -22.25 -24.31
CA ILE A 371 -3.43 -21.48 -25.56
C ILE A 371 -4.13 -20.14 -25.24
N VAL A 372 -5.14 -20.16 -24.38
CA VAL A 372 -5.84 -18.93 -23.92
C VAL A 372 -4.87 -18.00 -23.18
N SER A 373 -4.04 -18.53 -22.30
CA SER A 373 -2.98 -17.80 -21.59
C SER A 373 -2.01 -17.09 -22.54
N LEU A 374 -1.52 -17.80 -23.55
CA LEU A 374 -0.61 -17.23 -24.56
C LEU A 374 -1.29 -16.06 -25.30
N LEU A 375 -2.54 -16.28 -25.78
CA LEU A 375 -3.31 -15.25 -26.48
C LEU A 375 -3.54 -14.02 -25.59
N PHE A 376 -4.01 -14.23 -24.36
CA PHE A 376 -4.30 -13.15 -23.42
C PHE A 376 -3.05 -12.37 -23.04
N THR A 377 -1.91 -13.04 -22.82
CA THR A 377 -0.64 -12.37 -22.51
C THR A 377 -0.16 -11.48 -23.65
N ILE A 378 -0.27 -11.95 -24.91
CA ILE A 378 0.09 -11.14 -26.08
C ILE A 378 -0.85 -9.93 -26.21
N LEU A 379 -2.16 -10.14 -26.06
CA LEU A 379 -3.15 -9.06 -26.11
C LEU A 379 -2.95 -8.05 -24.97
N TYR A 380 -2.61 -8.52 -23.77
CA TYR A 380 -2.30 -7.68 -22.62
C TYR A 380 -1.06 -6.82 -22.88
N ALA A 381 0.04 -7.43 -23.29
CA ALA A 381 1.27 -6.72 -23.62
C ALA A 381 1.06 -5.68 -24.75
N LYS A 382 0.28 -6.05 -25.77
CA LYS A 382 -0.11 -5.12 -26.85
C LYS A 382 -0.93 -3.95 -26.30
N ARG A 383 -1.92 -4.20 -25.44
CA ARG A 383 -2.75 -3.13 -24.82
C ARG A 383 -1.93 -2.17 -23.98
N ILE A 384 -1.01 -2.69 -23.15
CA ILE A 384 -0.10 -1.86 -22.38
C ILE A 384 0.78 -1.01 -23.30
N TYR A 385 1.35 -1.61 -24.35
CA TYR A 385 2.16 -0.88 -25.31
C TYR A 385 1.37 0.26 -26.00
N GLU A 386 0.12 0.01 -26.41
CA GLU A 386 -0.76 1.02 -27.03
C GLU A 386 -1.01 2.21 -26.08
N ILE A 387 -1.26 1.95 -24.78
CA ILE A 387 -1.49 3.01 -23.79
C ILE A 387 -0.20 3.81 -23.57
N VAL A 388 0.90 3.12 -23.36
CA VAL A 388 2.19 3.72 -22.98
C VAL A 388 2.85 4.47 -24.15
N SER A 389 2.55 4.06 -25.39
CA SER A 389 3.04 4.77 -26.59
C SER A 389 2.41 6.15 -26.80
N GLN A 390 1.33 6.48 -26.07
CA GLN A 390 0.69 7.79 -26.08
C GLN A 390 1.33 8.78 -25.10
N PHE A 391 2.29 8.35 -24.30
CA PHE A 391 2.98 9.21 -23.33
C PHE A 391 4.09 10.00 -24.05
N ASP A 392 4.27 11.24 -23.63
CA ASP A 392 5.20 12.20 -24.29
C ASP A 392 6.70 11.88 -24.10
N THR A 393 7.06 10.85 -23.35
CA THR A 393 8.46 10.49 -23.10
C THR A 393 8.95 9.40 -24.06
N GLU A 394 10.18 9.52 -24.55
CA GLU A 394 10.81 8.51 -25.43
C GLU A 394 11.22 7.23 -24.68
N ASN A 395 11.19 7.20 -23.36
CA ASN A 395 11.62 6.07 -22.55
C ASN A 395 10.45 5.11 -22.25
N LEU A 396 10.33 4.05 -23.07
CA LEU A 396 9.27 3.05 -22.95
C LEU A 396 9.19 2.40 -21.55
N LEU A 397 10.33 2.05 -20.94
CA LEU A 397 10.34 1.40 -19.61
C LEU A 397 9.83 2.34 -18.52
N TYR A 398 10.19 3.60 -18.62
CA TYR A 398 9.69 4.63 -17.72
C TYR A 398 8.16 4.81 -17.84
N ASN A 399 7.66 4.84 -19.08
CA ASN A 399 6.23 4.96 -19.37
C ASN A 399 5.43 3.76 -18.84
N ILE A 400 5.94 2.53 -19.01
CA ILE A 400 5.33 1.32 -18.42
C ILE A 400 5.27 1.44 -16.90
N ARG A 401 6.32 1.94 -16.25
CA ARG A 401 6.33 2.14 -14.80
C ARG A 401 5.30 3.18 -14.35
N LEU A 402 5.17 4.29 -15.05
CA LEU A 402 4.12 5.31 -14.78
C LEU A 402 2.72 4.69 -14.89
N TYR A 403 2.46 3.95 -15.96
CA TYR A 403 1.19 3.25 -16.13
C TYR A 403 0.89 2.31 -14.96
N THR A 404 1.88 1.53 -14.51
CA THR A 404 1.71 0.57 -13.42
C THR A 404 1.41 1.26 -12.08
N ILE A 405 2.05 2.41 -11.82
CA ILE A 405 1.83 3.19 -10.59
C ILE A 405 0.45 3.83 -10.59
N TYR A 406 0.05 4.48 -11.69
CA TYR A 406 -1.15 5.30 -11.72
C TYR A 406 -2.40 4.57 -12.25
N LYS A 407 -2.26 3.40 -12.90
CA LYS A 407 -3.34 2.54 -13.45
C LYS A 407 -4.50 3.33 -14.05
N THR A 408 -4.19 4.17 -15.03
CA THR A 408 -5.11 5.14 -15.63
C THR A 408 -6.30 4.51 -16.35
N GLU A 409 -6.17 3.26 -16.82
CA GLU A 409 -7.21 2.51 -17.51
C GLU A 409 -7.32 1.06 -17.04
N SER A 410 -8.54 0.51 -17.02
CA SER A 410 -8.75 -0.91 -16.73
C SER A 410 -8.43 -1.76 -17.96
N PRO A 411 -7.69 -2.86 -17.83
CA PRO A 411 -7.45 -3.78 -18.95
C PRO A 411 -8.70 -4.61 -19.33
N GLY A 412 -9.84 -4.40 -18.70
CA GLY A 412 -11.08 -5.15 -18.95
C GLY A 412 -10.91 -6.66 -18.65
N ILE A 413 -11.40 -7.54 -19.54
CA ILE A 413 -11.31 -8.99 -19.34
C ILE A 413 -9.86 -9.51 -19.28
N LEU A 414 -8.90 -8.75 -19.79
CA LEU A 414 -7.48 -9.12 -19.75
C LEU A 414 -6.90 -9.09 -18.31
N ILE A 415 -7.62 -8.59 -17.31
CA ILE A 415 -7.24 -8.69 -15.90
C ILE A 415 -7.04 -10.14 -15.48
N LEU A 416 -7.82 -11.08 -16.04
CA LEU A 416 -7.72 -12.51 -15.77
C LEU A 416 -6.37 -13.15 -16.19
N THR A 417 -5.57 -12.46 -16.98
CA THR A 417 -4.31 -12.99 -17.55
C THR A 417 -3.36 -13.43 -16.45
N GLN A 418 -3.25 -12.66 -15.38
CA GLN A 418 -2.30 -12.93 -14.31
C GLN A 418 -2.68 -14.19 -13.52
N GLY A 419 -3.94 -14.32 -13.14
CA GLY A 419 -4.44 -15.51 -12.45
C GLY A 419 -4.37 -16.79 -13.30
N ILE A 420 -4.68 -16.69 -14.60
CA ILE A 420 -4.53 -17.81 -15.55
C ILE A 420 -3.05 -18.25 -15.62
N ASN A 421 -2.14 -17.30 -15.79
CA ASN A 421 -0.72 -17.57 -15.97
C ASN A 421 -0.11 -18.22 -14.71
N PHE A 422 -0.42 -17.69 -13.51
CA PHE A 422 0.05 -18.29 -12.26
C PHE A 422 -0.54 -19.67 -12.02
N SER A 423 -1.81 -19.89 -12.31
CA SER A 423 -2.43 -21.22 -12.18
C SER A 423 -1.78 -22.27 -13.07
N LEU A 424 -1.47 -21.92 -14.31
CA LEU A 424 -0.74 -22.78 -15.24
C LEU A 424 0.69 -23.06 -14.76
N PHE A 425 1.38 -22.03 -14.28
CA PHE A 425 2.74 -22.18 -13.78
C PHE A 425 2.77 -23.13 -12.55
N LEU A 426 1.91 -22.89 -11.56
CA LEU A 426 1.82 -23.74 -10.36
C LEU A 426 1.48 -25.19 -10.71
N THR A 427 0.54 -25.42 -11.63
CA THR A 427 0.19 -26.76 -12.07
C THR A 427 1.31 -27.42 -12.87
N ALA A 428 2.00 -26.69 -13.75
CA ALA A 428 3.08 -27.19 -14.58
C ALA A 428 4.28 -27.70 -13.77
N ILE A 429 4.73 -26.95 -12.74
CA ILE A 429 5.86 -27.36 -11.90
C ILE A 429 5.55 -28.62 -11.09
N TRP A 430 4.29 -28.84 -10.70
CA TRP A 430 3.86 -30.08 -10.05
C TRP A 430 3.64 -31.23 -11.03
N LEU A 431 3.22 -30.94 -12.29
CA LEU A 431 3.02 -31.97 -13.32
C LEU A 431 4.32 -32.59 -13.82
N TYR A 432 5.44 -31.84 -13.82
CA TYR A 432 6.71 -32.41 -14.28
C TYR A 432 7.09 -33.67 -13.48
N PRO A 433 7.53 -34.78 -14.13
CA PRO A 433 7.91 -34.91 -15.56
C PRO A 433 6.79 -35.38 -16.51
N LYS A 434 5.51 -35.38 -16.13
CA LYS A 434 4.38 -35.79 -17.01
C LYS A 434 4.21 -34.90 -18.24
N ILE A 435 4.74 -33.66 -18.20
CA ILE A 435 4.75 -32.71 -19.31
C ILE A 435 6.17 -32.47 -19.81
N SER A 436 6.28 -32.00 -21.07
CA SER A 436 7.56 -31.66 -21.69
C SER A 436 8.24 -30.49 -20.97
N LYS A 437 9.57 -30.54 -20.88
CA LYS A 437 10.38 -29.40 -20.40
C LYS A 437 10.13 -28.14 -21.23
N TRP A 438 9.89 -28.28 -22.54
CA TRP A 438 9.58 -27.14 -23.40
C TRP A 438 8.25 -26.48 -23.07
N THR A 439 7.25 -27.26 -22.64
CA THR A 439 5.98 -26.69 -22.13
C THR A 439 6.21 -25.84 -20.89
N ILE A 440 7.08 -26.27 -19.98
CA ILE A 440 7.44 -25.47 -18.79
C ILE A 440 8.16 -24.19 -19.20
N VAL A 441 9.14 -24.30 -20.11
CA VAL A 441 9.88 -23.12 -20.63
C VAL A 441 8.91 -22.12 -21.27
N LEU A 442 7.94 -22.59 -22.06
CA LEU A 442 6.92 -21.73 -22.65
C LEU A 442 6.08 -21.02 -21.58
N ILE A 443 5.61 -21.76 -20.56
CA ILE A 443 4.81 -21.17 -19.47
C ILE A 443 5.61 -20.13 -18.68
N VAL A 444 6.88 -20.42 -18.38
CA VAL A 444 7.78 -19.45 -17.74
C VAL A 444 7.97 -18.21 -18.62
N ALA A 445 8.18 -18.38 -19.93
CA ALA A 445 8.35 -17.27 -20.86
C ALA A 445 7.07 -16.38 -20.92
N ILE A 446 5.88 -17.00 -20.94
CA ILE A 446 4.61 -16.29 -20.94
C ILE A 446 4.46 -15.45 -19.64
N ASN A 447 4.76 -16.04 -18.48
CA ASN A 447 4.72 -15.31 -17.20
C ASN A 447 5.75 -14.17 -17.18
N LEU A 448 6.99 -14.41 -17.60
CA LEU A 448 8.02 -13.37 -17.65
C LEU A 448 7.63 -12.22 -18.59
N LEU A 449 7.02 -12.52 -19.74
CA LEU A 449 6.51 -11.49 -20.66
C LEU A 449 5.44 -10.63 -20.00
N LEU A 450 4.53 -11.23 -19.24
CA LEU A 450 3.50 -10.50 -18.51
C LEU A 450 4.11 -9.62 -17.42
N GLU A 451 4.97 -10.16 -16.56
CA GLU A 451 5.64 -9.43 -15.48
C GLU A 451 6.48 -8.25 -16.01
N PHE A 452 7.16 -8.47 -17.16
CA PHE A 452 7.90 -7.41 -17.84
C PHE A 452 6.97 -6.31 -18.36
N SER A 453 5.81 -6.70 -18.92
CA SER A 453 4.79 -5.74 -19.40
C SER A 453 4.16 -4.91 -18.29
N MET A 454 4.22 -5.37 -17.04
CA MET A 454 3.70 -4.67 -15.86
C MET A 454 4.82 -4.01 -15.04
N MET A 455 6.09 -4.28 -15.33
CA MET A 455 7.25 -3.89 -14.50
C MET A 455 7.10 -4.33 -13.03
N GLU A 456 6.35 -5.40 -12.77
CA GLU A 456 6.15 -5.97 -11.45
C GLU A 456 7.22 -7.02 -11.13
N LYS A 457 7.72 -7.00 -9.89
CA LYS A 457 8.73 -7.95 -9.41
C LYS A 457 8.12 -9.10 -8.61
N SER A 458 6.90 -8.93 -8.13
CA SER A 458 6.19 -9.89 -7.28
C SER A 458 5.98 -11.24 -7.94
N GLY A 459 5.58 -11.26 -9.20
CA GLY A 459 5.37 -12.51 -9.93
C GLY A 459 6.65 -13.32 -10.15
N ILE A 460 7.78 -12.65 -10.39
CA ILE A 460 9.10 -13.33 -10.48
C ILE A 460 9.46 -13.98 -9.14
N LEU A 461 9.17 -13.29 -8.03
CA LEU A 461 9.39 -13.82 -6.68
C LEU A 461 8.50 -15.04 -6.41
N ILE A 462 7.19 -14.95 -6.74
CA ILE A 462 6.24 -16.07 -6.64
C ILE A 462 6.76 -17.27 -7.43
N MET A 463 7.14 -17.09 -8.69
CA MET A 463 7.66 -18.17 -9.53
C MET A 463 8.91 -18.80 -8.94
N THR A 464 9.84 -17.99 -8.44
CA THR A 464 11.09 -18.46 -7.85
C THR A 464 10.86 -19.28 -6.58
N LEU A 465 10.13 -18.72 -5.61
CA LEU A 465 9.85 -19.37 -4.33
C LEU A 465 9.02 -20.65 -4.52
N SER A 466 8.01 -20.59 -5.40
CA SER A 466 7.21 -21.76 -5.78
C SER A 466 8.05 -22.88 -6.39
N THR A 467 8.96 -22.55 -7.30
CA THR A 467 9.87 -23.53 -7.92
C THR A 467 10.78 -24.16 -6.89
N LEU A 468 11.43 -23.36 -6.05
CA LEU A 468 12.32 -23.86 -5.00
C LEU A 468 11.58 -24.79 -4.02
N PHE A 469 10.37 -24.43 -3.62
CA PHE A 469 9.54 -25.27 -2.76
C PHE A 469 9.18 -26.59 -3.42
N VAL A 470 8.70 -26.60 -4.68
CA VAL A 470 8.33 -27.82 -5.38
C VAL A 470 9.53 -28.72 -5.63
N LEU A 471 10.70 -28.17 -5.98
CA LEU A 471 11.94 -28.94 -6.14
C LEU A 471 12.39 -29.57 -4.81
N TYR A 472 12.21 -28.87 -3.70
CA TYR A 472 12.49 -29.44 -2.37
C TYR A 472 11.53 -30.59 -2.03
N GLU A 473 10.23 -30.41 -2.22
CA GLU A 473 9.21 -31.44 -1.97
C GLU A 473 9.42 -32.69 -2.86
N LYS A 474 9.90 -32.48 -4.09
CA LYS A 474 10.30 -33.58 -5.00
C LYS A 474 11.67 -34.18 -4.68
N GLN A 475 12.34 -33.71 -3.64
CA GLN A 475 13.70 -34.14 -3.23
C GLN A 475 14.77 -33.92 -4.31
N ALA A 476 14.53 -33.02 -5.26
CA ALA A 476 15.49 -32.66 -6.29
C ALA A 476 16.60 -31.74 -5.77
N ILE A 477 16.30 -30.92 -4.75
CA ILE A 477 17.27 -30.04 -4.09
C ILE A 477 17.19 -30.17 -2.56
N LYS A 478 18.29 -29.81 -1.89
CA LYS A 478 18.37 -29.78 -0.43
C LYS A 478 18.10 -28.35 0.07
N ILE A 479 17.72 -28.21 1.34
CA ILE A 479 17.47 -26.91 1.98
C ILE A 479 18.66 -25.94 1.84
N ARG A 480 19.89 -26.45 1.89
CA ARG A 480 21.11 -25.63 1.69
C ARG A 480 21.15 -24.98 0.31
N SER A 481 20.69 -25.70 -0.73
CA SER A 481 20.65 -25.16 -2.10
C SER A 481 19.64 -24.03 -2.22
N ILE A 482 18.52 -24.09 -1.49
CA ILE A 482 17.54 -22.99 -1.42
C ILE A 482 18.19 -21.75 -0.85
N GLY A 483 18.88 -21.88 0.30
CA GLY A 483 19.58 -20.76 0.93
C GLY A 483 20.62 -20.13 0.01
N LEU A 484 21.43 -20.94 -0.69
CA LEU A 484 22.42 -20.45 -1.64
C LEU A 484 21.77 -19.72 -2.84
N THR A 485 20.66 -20.25 -3.38
CA THR A 485 19.95 -19.61 -4.49
C THR A 485 19.36 -18.26 -4.07
N LEU A 486 18.73 -18.20 -2.90
CA LEU A 486 18.19 -16.93 -2.38
C LEU A 486 19.29 -15.91 -2.11
N LEU A 487 20.41 -16.33 -1.51
CA LEU A 487 21.56 -15.47 -1.31
C LEU A 487 22.12 -14.94 -2.65
N SER A 488 22.23 -15.79 -3.67
CA SER A 488 22.69 -15.38 -5.00
C SER A 488 21.78 -14.33 -5.63
N ILE A 489 20.45 -14.47 -5.47
CA ILE A 489 19.47 -13.50 -5.96
C ILE A 489 19.64 -12.16 -5.23
N ILE A 490 19.82 -12.17 -3.92
CA ILE A 490 20.04 -10.97 -3.11
C ILE A 490 21.32 -10.26 -3.54
N VAL A 491 22.41 -11.01 -3.73
CA VAL A 491 23.70 -10.46 -4.19
C VAL A 491 23.58 -9.84 -5.58
N LEU A 492 22.90 -10.51 -6.53
CA LEU A 492 22.63 -9.96 -7.87
C LEU A 492 21.79 -8.67 -7.79
N PHE A 493 20.80 -8.64 -6.93
CA PHE A 493 19.95 -7.46 -6.73
C PHE A 493 20.75 -6.27 -6.17
N PHE A 494 21.67 -6.53 -5.24
CA PHE A 494 22.59 -5.53 -4.71
C PHE A 494 23.47 -4.94 -5.80
N PHE A 495 24.16 -5.77 -6.60
CA PHE A 495 24.99 -5.29 -7.70
C PHE A 495 24.19 -4.51 -8.76
N PHE A 496 22.95 -4.93 -9.02
CA PHE A 496 22.07 -4.22 -9.95
C PHE A 496 21.69 -2.82 -9.44
N ASN A 497 21.47 -2.67 -8.14
CA ASN A 497 21.19 -1.35 -7.54
C ASN A 497 22.44 -0.48 -7.52
N MET A 498 23.60 -1.01 -7.12
CA MET A 498 24.86 -0.26 -7.18
C MET A 498 25.16 0.30 -8.57
N SER A 499 24.84 -0.42 -9.63
CA SER A 499 25.04 0.06 -11.01
C SER A 499 24.14 1.24 -11.39
N LYS A 500 23.06 1.48 -10.65
CA LYS A 500 22.14 2.62 -10.84
C LYS A 500 22.53 3.86 -10.04
N GLU A 501 23.18 3.67 -8.90
CA GLU A 501 23.54 4.74 -7.96
C GLU A 501 24.91 5.39 -8.21
N SER A 502 25.63 5.00 -9.25
CA SER A 502 27.04 5.32 -9.48
C SER A 502 27.36 6.80 -9.76
N GLN A 503 26.50 7.75 -9.42
CA GLN A 503 26.83 9.16 -9.69
C GLN A 503 26.99 10.08 -8.48
N ASP A 504 26.49 9.80 -7.25
CA ASP A 504 26.60 10.79 -6.16
C ASP A 504 26.41 10.29 -4.70
N GLN A 505 26.56 9.02 -4.37
CA GLN A 505 26.42 8.60 -2.96
C GLN A 505 27.59 7.77 -2.44
N ASP A 506 27.94 8.01 -1.16
CA ASP A 506 28.91 7.22 -0.39
C ASP A 506 28.59 5.71 -0.50
N SER A 507 29.61 4.89 -0.62
CA SER A 507 29.49 3.43 -0.76
C SER A 507 28.73 2.83 0.43
N VAL A 508 27.45 2.51 0.23
CA VAL A 508 26.63 1.82 1.24
C VAL A 508 27.15 0.39 1.37
N ASP A 509 27.46 -0.04 2.59
CA ASP A 509 27.86 -1.42 2.86
C ASP A 509 26.73 -2.39 2.48
N PHE A 510 27.09 -3.59 1.98
CA PHE A 510 26.12 -4.61 1.58
C PHE A 510 25.15 -5.01 2.70
N ILE A 511 25.66 -5.08 3.94
CA ILE A 511 24.85 -5.45 5.11
C ILE A 511 23.85 -4.34 5.41
N ASP A 512 24.26 -3.07 5.34
CA ASP A 512 23.38 -1.93 5.58
C ASP A 512 22.33 -1.81 4.49
N PHE A 513 22.71 -1.98 3.21
CA PHE A 513 21.74 -2.00 2.10
C PHE A 513 20.69 -3.10 2.27
N LEU A 514 21.13 -4.33 2.56
CA LEU A 514 20.23 -5.45 2.75
C LEU A 514 19.37 -5.24 4.00
N GLY A 515 19.98 -4.78 5.08
CA GLY A 515 19.31 -4.45 6.34
C GLY A 515 18.20 -3.42 6.11
N ILE A 516 18.53 -2.30 5.47
CA ILE A 516 17.56 -1.25 5.15
C ILE A 516 16.39 -1.81 4.31
N TYR A 517 16.69 -2.53 3.23
CA TYR A 517 15.67 -3.00 2.30
C TYR A 517 14.72 -4.04 2.93
N VAL A 518 15.24 -4.88 3.82
CA VAL A 518 14.50 -6.00 4.41
C VAL A 518 13.84 -5.60 5.73
N THR A 519 14.45 -4.69 6.51
CA THR A 519 13.95 -4.37 7.85
C THR A 519 13.29 -3.00 7.97
N SER A 520 13.41 -2.12 6.97
CA SER A 520 12.70 -0.83 6.98
C SER A 520 11.18 -0.94 7.18
N PRO A 521 10.47 -1.97 6.65
CA PRO A 521 9.02 -2.12 6.90
C PRO A 521 8.66 -2.30 8.37
N ILE A 522 9.55 -2.89 9.16
CA ILE A 522 9.36 -3.09 10.60
C ILE A 522 9.36 -1.74 11.33
N VAL A 523 10.35 -0.91 11.00
CA VAL A 523 10.51 0.42 11.60
C VAL A 523 9.44 1.39 11.06
N ALA A 524 9.08 1.26 9.79
CA ALA A 524 7.99 2.04 9.20
C ALA A 524 6.65 1.78 9.92
N PHE A 525 6.39 0.53 10.31
CA PHE A 525 5.19 0.20 11.07
C PHE A 525 5.10 0.96 12.40
N GLU A 526 6.21 1.19 13.10
CA GLU A 526 6.23 1.99 14.33
C GLU A 526 5.79 3.43 14.10
N LYS A 527 6.03 3.97 12.91
CA LYS A 527 5.66 5.35 12.54
C LYS A 527 4.25 5.47 11.95
N LEU A 528 3.46 4.40 11.93
CA LEU A 528 2.06 4.45 11.51
C LEU A 528 1.27 5.40 12.43
N GLN A 529 0.84 6.51 11.85
CA GLN A 529 -0.18 7.33 12.46
C GLN A 529 -1.52 6.64 12.20
N ILE A 530 -2.35 6.48 13.24
CA ILE A 530 -3.71 5.96 13.07
C ILE A 530 -4.46 7.00 12.23
N THR A 531 -4.48 6.79 10.94
CA THR A 531 -5.41 7.48 10.06
C THR A 531 -6.70 6.70 10.24
N ILE A 532 -7.62 7.23 11.05
CA ILE A 532 -8.97 6.70 11.12
C ILE A 532 -9.55 6.95 9.72
N THR A 533 -9.44 5.96 8.86
CA THR A 533 -10.07 6.00 7.54
C THR A 533 -11.57 5.86 7.75
N ASN A 534 -12.35 6.65 7.04
CA ASN A 534 -13.81 6.74 7.13
C ASN A 534 -14.56 5.50 6.63
N GLY A 535 -13.91 4.38 6.56
CA GLY A 535 -14.54 3.17 6.07
C GLY A 535 -14.00 1.97 6.81
N TRP A 536 -14.91 1.19 7.35
CA TRP A 536 -14.58 -0.08 7.95
C TRP A 536 -13.95 -1.02 6.92
N GLY A 537 -12.72 -1.43 7.12
CA GLY A 537 -12.03 -2.39 6.26
C GLY A 537 -11.50 -1.82 4.94
N VAL A 538 -11.38 -0.50 4.80
CA VAL A 538 -10.95 0.16 3.57
C VAL A 538 -9.52 -0.23 3.17
N ASN A 539 -8.62 -0.35 4.13
CA ASN A 539 -7.25 -0.80 3.88
C ASN A 539 -7.19 -2.32 3.67
N THR A 540 -7.95 -3.08 4.46
CA THR A 540 -7.92 -4.54 4.45
C THR A 540 -8.57 -5.13 3.20
N PHE A 541 -9.71 -4.58 2.77
CA PHE A 541 -10.56 -5.14 1.72
C PHE A 541 -10.60 -4.30 0.44
N ASN A 542 -9.64 -3.40 0.27
CA ASN A 542 -9.60 -2.49 -0.87
C ASN A 542 -9.76 -3.19 -2.22
N ASP A 543 -9.13 -4.34 -2.41
CA ASP A 543 -9.21 -5.12 -3.65
C ASP A 543 -10.47 -6.03 -3.72
N VAL A 544 -11.17 -6.20 -2.60
CA VAL A 544 -12.46 -6.92 -2.54
C VAL A 544 -13.63 -6.00 -2.89
N PHE A 545 -13.52 -4.70 -2.61
CA PHE A 545 -14.59 -3.72 -2.82
C PHE A 545 -15.13 -3.64 -4.25
N PRO A 546 -14.33 -3.75 -5.32
CA PRO A 546 -14.84 -3.81 -6.68
C PRO A 546 -15.88 -4.95 -6.89
N TYR A 547 -15.68 -6.09 -6.24
CA TYR A 547 -16.62 -7.22 -6.32
C TYR A 547 -17.91 -6.95 -5.52
N LEU A 548 -17.79 -6.26 -4.37
CA LEU A 548 -18.96 -5.89 -3.56
C LEU A 548 -19.85 -4.86 -4.26
N ARG A 549 -19.30 -4.03 -5.14
CA ARG A 549 -20.08 -3.10 -5.97
C ARG A 549 -21.06 -3.82 -6.88
N TYR A 550 -20.71 -5.01 -7.41
CA TYR A 550 -21.64 -5.83 -8.19
C TYR A 550 -22.83 -6.35 -7.36
N LEU A 551 -22.68 -6.39 -6.02
CA LEU A 551 -23.74 -6.73 -5.08
C LEU A 551 -24.53 -5.49 -4.58
N GLY A 552 -24.28 -4.31 -5.17
CA GLY A 552 -24.96 -3.06 -4.79
C GLY A 552 -24.36 -2.37 -3.55
N ILE A 553 -23.20 -2.84 -3.06
CA ILE A 553 -22.50 -2.25 -1.90
C ILE A 553 -21.42 -1.30 -2.44
N HIS A 554 -21.68 0.00 -2.35
CA HIS A 554 -20.74 1.05 -2.79
C HIS A 554 -19.84 1.44 -1.63
N LEU A 555 -18.59 0.99 -1.67
CA LEU A 555 -17.53 1.38 -0.77
C LEU A 555 -16.45 2.14 -1.56
N GLU A 556 -15.94 3.22 -1.00
CA GLU A 556 -14.84 3.97 -1.61
C GLU A 556 -13.54 3.16 -1.46
N SER A 557 -12.81 3.01 -2.56
CA SER A 557 -11.49 2.40 -2.55
C SER A 557 -10.43 3.48 -2.27
N ILE A 558 -9.46 3.14 -1.44
CA ILE A 558 -8.26 3.98 -1.23
C ILE A 558 -7.19 3.69 -2.28
N GLU A 559 -6.24 4.58 -2.42
CA GLU A 559 -5.07 4.35 -3.26
C GLU A 559 -4.24 3.18 -2.72
N ARG A 560 -3.69 2.37 -3.63
CA ARG A 560 -2.83 1.24 -3.25
C ARG A 560 -1.44 1.70 -2.79
N LEU A 561 -0.98 2.84 -3.29
CA LEU A 561 0.31 3.40 -2.91
C LEU A 561 0.20 3.97 -1.50
N GLN A 562 0.94 3.40 -0.56
CA GLN A 562 1.00 3.89 0.82
C GLN A 562 1.88 5.13 0.91
N ASP A 563 1.62 5.95 1.92
CA ASP A 563 2.41 7.14 2.21
C ASP A 563 3.85 6.79 2.58
N PHE A 564 4.79 7.64 2.16
CA PHE A 564 6.19 7.48 2.51
C PHE A 564 6.45 7.95 3.94
N VAL A 565 7.21 7.13 4.68
CA VAL A 565 7.79 7.51 5.98
C VAL A 565 9.32 7.41 5.92
N TYR A 566 10.01 8.21 6.73
CA TYR A 566 11.47 8.21 6.80
C TYR A 566 11.94 7.45 8.05
N VAL A 567 12.83 6.43 7.87
CA VAL A 567 13.26 5.50 8.91
C VAL A 567 14.75 5.10 8.93
N PRO A 568 15.77 5.91 8.68
CA PRO A 568 15.86 7.27 8.14
C PRO A 568 15.69 7.37 6.61
N VAL A 569 15.68 6.26 5.89
CA VAL A 569 15.44 6.22 4.44
C VAL A 569 13.94 6.27 4.12
N PRO A 570 13.54 6.87 3.01
CA PRO A 570 12.14 6.90 2.62
C PRO A 570 11.67 5.49 2.26
N THR A 571 10.59 5.04 2.89
CA THR A 571 9.92 3.79 2.57
C THR A 571 8.40 3.96 2.63
N ASN A 572 7.69 3.32 1.71
CA ASN A 572 6.23 3.23 1.69
C ASN A 572 5.77 1.77 1.83
N VAL A 573 6.64 0.92 2.34
CA VAL A 573 6.41 -0.49 2.54
C VAL A 573 6.25 -0.77 4.03
N TYR A 574 5.22 -1.54 4.35
CA TYR A 574 4.86 -1.91 5.72
C TYR A 574 4.64 -3.41 5.80
N THR A 575 4.59 -3.95 7.01
CA THR A 575 4.38 -5.39 7.22
C THR A 575 2.94 -5.82 6.88
N ILE A 576 2.71 -7.15 6.80
CA ILE A 576 1.37 -7.74 6.62
C ILE A 576 0.33 -7.22 7.64
N MET A 577 0.77 -6.72 8.79
CA MET A 577 -0.12 -6.24 9.86
C MET A 577 -0.73 -4.86 9.57
N GLN A 578 -0.13 -4.08 8.66
CA GLN A 578 -0.48 -2.68 8.43
C GLN A 578 -1.96 -2.46 8.04
N PRO A 579 -2.54 -3.13 7.04
CA PRO A 579 -3.93 -2.89 6.67
C PRO A 579 -4.89 -3.24 7.82
N PHE A 580 -4.62 -4.30 8.57
CA PHE A 580 -5.44 -4.71 9.70
C PHE A 580 -5.35 -3.73 10.87
N TYR A 581 -4.15 -3.18 11.09
CA TYR A 581 -3.93 -2.17 12.12
C TYR A 581 -4.60 -0.84 11.75
N ASN A 582 -4.49 -0.40 10.51
CA ASN A 582 -5.08 0.86 10.04
C ASN A 582 -6.62 0.86 10.13
N ASP A 583 -7.27 -0.29 9.89
CA ASP A 583 -8.73 -0.37 9.93
C ASP A 583 -9.28 -0.71 11.33
N PHE A 584 -8.58 -1.54 12.11
CA PHE A 584 -9.14 -2.15 13.32
C PHE A 584 -8.21 -2.07 14.54
N GLY A 585 -7.06 -1.41 14.42
CA GLY A 585 -6.04 -1.34 15.46
C GLY A 585 -5.44 -2.72 15.79
N SER A 586 -4.86 -2.84 16.98
CA SER A 586 -4.24 -4.09 17.44
C SER A 586 -5.21 -5.28 17.53
N LYS A 587 -6.51 -5.01 17.74
CA LYS A 587 -7.55 -6.07 17.72
C LYS A 587 -7.68 -6.69 16.32
N GLY A 588 -7.60 -5.87 15.27
CA GLY A 588 -7.58 -6.34 13.89
C GLY A 588 -6.40 -7.26 13.62
N VAL A 589 -5.21 -6.87 14.03
CA VAL A 589 -3.99 -7.69 13.89
C VAL A 589 -4.17 -9.07 14.52
N ALA A 590 -4.74 -9.15 15.74
CA ALA A 590 -5.00 -10.42 16.41
C ALA A 590 -6.04 -11.28 15.67
N VAL A 591 -7.16 -10.68 15.24
CA VAL A 591 -8.24 -11.40 14.55
C VAL A 591 -7.76 -11.95 13.21
N PHE A 592 -7.08 -11.12 12.41
CA PHE A 592 -6.55 -11.56 11.10
C PHE A 592 -5.39 -12.53 11.27
N GLY A 593 -4.57 -12.42 12.33
CA GLY A 593 -3.59 -13.43 12.69
C GLY A 593 -4.21 -14.81 12.91
N ILE A 594 -5.36 -14.88 13.61
CA ILE A 594 -6.13 -16.13 13.78
C ILE A 594 -6.65 -16.64 12.44
N LEU A 595 -7.28 -15.77 11.62
CA LEU A 595 -7.90 -16.17 10.35
C LEU A 595 -6.84 -16.67 9.35
N TYR A 596 -5.73 -15.97 9.22
CA TYR A 596 -4.62 -16.35 8.33
C TYR A 596 -3.94 -17.64 8.81
N GLY A 597 -3.70 -17.74 10.12
CA GLY A 597 -3.15 -18.94 10.71
C GLY A 597 -4.06 -20.14 10.50
N TRP A 598 -5.36 -19.99 10.74
CA TRP A 598 -6.34 -21.04 10.50
C TRP A 598 -6.38 -21.47 9.02
N GLY A 599 -6.46 -20.52 8.09
CA GLY A 599 -6.46 -20.78 6.64
C GLY A 599 -5.17 -21.48 6.19
N ALA A 600 -4.02 -20.96 6.58
CA ALA A 600 -2.71 -21.54 6.25
C ALA A 600 -2.55 -22.97 6.82
N GLY A 601 -2.95 -23.19 8.08
CA GLY A 601 -2.91 -24.51 8.72
C GLY A 601 -3.84 -25.52 8.04
N TYR A 602 -5.04 -25.09 7.62
CA TYR A 602 -5.99 -25.93 6.88
C TYR A 602 -5.46 -26.34 5.50
N VAL A 603 -4.99 -25.34 4.72
CA VAL A 603 -4.42 -25.58 3.38
C VAL A 603 -3.19 -26.47 3.48
N TYR A 604 -2.30 -26.21 4.45
CA TYR A 604 -1.13 -27.04 4.69
C TYR A 604 -1.51 -28.48 5.06
N ARG A 605 -2.56 -28.69 5.86
CA ARG A 605 -3.05 -30.05 6.16
C ARG A 605 -3.50 -30.79 4.92
N LYS A 606 -4.30 -30.16 4.06
CA LYS A 606 -4.76 -30.76 2.81
C LYS A 606 -3.63 -31.01 1.82
N PHE A 607 -2.63 -30.14 1.79
CA PHE A 607 -1.37 -30.36 1.08
C PHE A 607 -0.65 -31.61 1.61
N TYR A 608 -0.51 -31.69 2.93
CA TYR A 608 0.14 -32.84 3.62
C TYR A 608 -0.57 -34.16 3.35
N ASP A 609 -1.90 -34.14 3.24
CA ASP A 609 -2.73 -35.30 2.86
C ASP A 609 -2.64 -35.66 1.36
N GLY A 610 -1.86 -34.92 0.56
CA GLY A 610 -1.55 -35.22 -0.85
C GLY A 610 -2.57 -34.75 -1.87
N SER A 611 -3.50 -33.85 -1.52
CA SER A 611 -4.50 -33.30 -2.45
C SER A 611 -3.86 -32.47 -3.57
N SER A 612 -4.17 -32.80 -4.85
CA SER A 612 -3.63 -32.12 -6.02
C SER A 612 -3.93 -30.62 -6.02
N THR A 613 -5.16 -30.22 -5.71
CA THR A 613 -5.59 -28.82 -5.63
C THR A 613 -4.81 -28.06 -4.57
N TYR A 614 -4.72 -28.63 -3.37
CA TYR A 614 -4.05 -27.96 -2.25
C TYR A 614 -2.53 -27.95 -2.36
N LYS A 615 -1.93 -28.82 -3.19
CA LYS A 615 -0.52 -28.70 -3.57
C LYS A 615 -0.24 -27.38 -4.30
N CYS A 616 -1.05 -27.05 -5.28
CA CYS A 616 -0.89 -25.78 -6.01
C CYS A 616 -1.22 -24.58 -5.13
N ILE A 617 -2.32 -24.62 -4.35
CA ILE A 617 -2.73 -23.54 -3.46
C ILE A 617 -1.67 -23.27 -2.39
N TYR A 618 -1.15 -24.33 -1.75
CA TYR A 618 -0.11 -24.15 -0.73
C TYR A 618 1.19 -23.60 -1.32
N THR A 619 1.55 -24.05 -2.52
CA THR A 619 2.72 -23.53 -3.23
C THR A 619 2.61 -22.02 -3.48
N PHE A 620 1.43 -21.50 -3.81
CA PHE A 620 1.18 -20.06 -3.87
C PHE A 620 1.30 -19.39 -2.50
N LEU A 621 0.69 -19.98 -1.45
CA LEU A 621 0.72 -19.43 -0.09
C LEU A 621 2.12 -19.36 0.54
N ILE A 622 3.08 -20.15 0.06
CA ILE A 622 4.49 -20.08 0.52
C ILE A 622 5.04 -18.67 0.35
N GLU A 623 4.77 -18.03 -0.79
CA GLU A 623 5.20 -16.65 -1.02
C GLU A 623 4.55 -15.69 -0.03
N VAL A 624 3.22 -15.75 0.15
CA VAL A 624 2.49 -14.92 1.11
C VAL A 624 3.04 -15.05 2.52
N ILE A 625 3.40 -16.26 2.95
CA ILE A 625 4.00 -16.52 4.26
C ILE A 625 5.42 -15.95 4.34
N ILE A 626 6.21 -16.06 3.28
CA ILE A 626 7.59 -15.57 3.28
C ILE A 626 7.64 -14.05 3.29
N ILE A 627 6.82 -13.36 2.50
CA ILE A 627 6.87 -11.90 2.39
C ILE A 627 5.97 -11.15 3.38
N GLN A 628 5.41 -11.83 4.39
CA GLN A 628 4.59 -11.19 5.42
C GLN A 628 5.29 -10.02 6.16
N PHE A 629 6.60 -9.96 6.11
CA PHE A 629 7.36 -8.84 6.67
C PHE A 629 7.32 -7.58 5.79
N TYR A 630 6.96 -7.74 4.52
CA TYR A 630 7.05 -6.69 3.51
C TYR A 630 5.67 -6.12 3.14
N ASN A 631 4.67 -6.99 2.94
CA ASN A 631 3.33 -6.57 2.53
C ASN A 631 2.28 -7.65 2.83
N GLU A 632 1.01 -7.25 2.75
CA GLU A 632 -0.15 -8.14 2.73
C GLU A 632 -0.51 -8.45 1.27
N ASN A 633 -0.31 -9.70 0.83
CA ASN A 633 -0.49 -10.10 -0.58
C ASN A 633 -1.71 -11.01 -0.83
N LEU A 634 -2.55 -11.25 0.18
CA LEU A 634 -3.72 -12.11 0.00
C LEU A 634 -4.99 -11.30 -0.27
N LEU A 635 -5.32 -10.35 0.58
CA LEU A 635 -6.51 -9.52 0.46
C LEU A 635 -6.27 -8.26 -0.39
N GLN A 636 -5.07 -7.70 -0.36
CA GLN A 636 -4.70 -6.56 -1.21
C GLN A 636 -4.43 -6.93 -2.68
N GLN A 637 -4.30 -8.23 -2.97
CA GLN A 637 -4.26 -8.78 -4.33
C GLN A 637 -5.36 -9.83 -4.54
N PHE A 638 -6.52 -9.62 -3.94
CA PHE A 638 -7.61 -10.58 -3.87
C PHE A 638 -8.04 -11.09 -5.25
N HIS A 639 -8.06 -10.24 -6.27
CA HIS A 639 -8.42 -10.62 -7.63
C HIS A 639 -7.48 -11.69 -8.18
N ILE A 640 -6.15 -11.52 -8.06
CA ILE A 640 -5.14 -12.49 -8.54
C ILE A 640 -5.27 -13.83 -7.79
N VAL A 641 -5.47 -13.74 -6.46
CA VAL A 641 -5.63 -14.94 -5.61
C VAL A 641 -6.88 -15.71 -6.00
N LEU A 642 -8.01 -15.02 -6.13
CA LEU A 642 -9.29 -15.61 -6.50
C LEU A 642 -9.22 -16.30 -7.86
N GLU A 643 -8.68 -15.62 -8.85
CA GLU A 643 -8.51 -16.13 -10.21
C GLU A 643 -7.58 -17.33 -10.25
N THR A 644 -6.40 -17.22 -9.61
CA THR A 644 -5.43 -18.32 -9.53
C THR A 644 -6.05 -19.56 -8.89
N PHE A 645 -6.75 -19.40 -7.78
CA PHE A 645 -7.38 -20.53 -7.08
C PHE A 645 -8.54 -21.11 -7.88
N PHE A 646 -9.32 -20.27 -8.55
CA PHE A 646 -10.41 -20.72 -9.44
C PHE A 646 -9.87 -21.63 -10.56
N PHE A 647 -8.83 -21.18 -11.29
CA PHE A 647 -8.26 -21.98 -12.38
C PHE A 647 -7.52 -23.23 -11.87
N VAL A 648 -6.85 -23.17 -10.73
CA VAL A 648 -6.26 -24.36 -10.08
C VAL A 648 -7.34 -25.38 -9.75
N VAL A 649 -8.45 -24.97 -9.13
CA VAL A 649 -9.58 -25.85 -8.82
C VAL A 649 -10.17 -26.43 -10.09
N LEU A 650 -10.40 -25.61 -11.12
CA LEU A 650 -10.94 -26.01 -12.41
C LEU A 650 -10.08 -27.11 -13.08
N LEU A 651 -8.74 -26.93 -13.07
CA LEU A 651 -7.80 -27.89 -13.66
C LEU A 651 -7.75 -29.22 -12.89
N THR A 652 -7.83 -29.17 -11.56
CA THR A 652 -7.64 -30.36 -10.71
C THR A 652 -8.96 -31.11 -10.42
N ALA A 653 -10.09 -30.42 -10.26
CA ALA A 653 -11.37 -31.04 -9.95
C ALA A 653 -11.96 -31.88 -11.10
N THR A 654 -11.73 -31.46 -12.34
CA THR A 654 -12.21 -32.18 -13.52
C THR A 654 -11.49 -33.52 -13.77
N SER A 655 -10.34 -33.73 -13.16
CA SER A 655 -9.61 -35.02 -13.19
C SER A 655 -10.30 -36.11 -12.35
N HIS A 656 -10.85 -35.77 -11.19
CA HIS A 656 -11.51 -36.74 -10.31
C HIS A 656 -12.74 -37.41 -10.91
N LYS A 657 -13.50 -36.73 -11.78
CA LYS A 657 -14.69 -37.32 -12.43
C LYS A 657 -14.34 -38.41 -13.45
N LYS A 658 -13.14 -38.41 -13.99
CA LYS A 658 -12.70 -39.42 -14.98
C LYS A 658 -12.28 -40.71 -14.28
N ILE A 659 -11.58 -40.61 -13.17
CA ILE A 659 -11.11 -41.77 -12.37
C ILE A 659 -12.29 -42.53 -11.78
N THR A 660 -13.31 -41.85 -11.27
CA THR A 660 -14.52 -42.50 -10.74
C THR A 660 -15.37 -43.18 -11.83
N LYS A 661 -15.32 -42.74 -13.08
CA LYS A 661 -15.99 -43.41 -14.20
C LYS A 661 -15.20 -44.60 -14.72
N GLU A 662 -13.88 -44.55 -14.76
CA GLU A 662 -13.02 -45.68 -15.18
C GLU A 662 -13.07 -46.82 -14.16
N THR A 663 -13.00 -46.52 -12.85
CA THR A 663 -13.15 -47.54 -11.79
C THR A 663 -14.59 -48.11 -11.69
N ALA A 664 -15.62 -47.35 -12.09
CA ALA A 664 -16.98 -47.89 -12.15
C ALA A 664 -17.23 -48.75 -13.40
N ASN A 665 -16.47 -48.56 -14.47
CA ASN A 665 -16.55 -49.38 -15.68
C ASN A 665 -15.66 -50.63 -15.62
N GLU A 666 -14.68 -50.70 -14.71
CA GLU A 666 -13.86 -51.91 -14.47
C GLU A 666 -14.53 -52.90 -13.45
N VAL A 667 -15.62 -52.51 -12.80
CA VAL A 667 -16.38 -53.29 -11.82
C VAL A 667 -17.70 -53.85 -12.41
N ILE A 668 -18.03 -53.48 -13.67
CA ILE A 668 -19.13 -54.07 -14.42
C ILE A 668 -18.53 -55.02 -15.48
#